data_374df7ba1789f72f22c5812334a2f4e4
#
_entry.id   374df7ba1789f72f22c5812334a2f4e4
#
_cell.length_a   1.000
_cell.length_b   1.000
_cell.length_c   1.000
_cell.angle_alpha   90.00
_cell.angle_beta   90.00
_cell.angle_gamma   90.00
#
_symmetry.space_group_name_H-M   'P 1'
#
loop_
_entity.id
_entity.type
_entity.pdbx_description
1 polymer ?
#
loop_
_entity_poly.entity_id
_entity_poly.type
_entity_poly.pdbx_seq_one_letter_code
_entity_poly.pdbx_strand_id
1 'polypeptide(L)'
;MHKGIFSRLAKQNIRNNKSTYIPYIITCIFCIAMIYMMEFLRDCPTLDQAVRQADEVRMIVFTGEIVVEIFCIIFLIYSNSFLMKRRQKEIGLYNILGLERNHIGIVMFLETIITSIGSLAGGIAAGIIGSKLALLLLLKLLHIPSVLGFYISVKGIFTCLFMFGIIFLMILFLNLAKIHLSRPVELLRGNNTGEKEPVAKWLMALIGFICLGAGYYLAVTTESPIKAITIFLLAVILVMAGTYLLFTAGSIVILKFLRRRKSFYYRTGNFISISGMLYRMKQNAIGLASICILSTGVLLMISMTVSIYFGMNDIMLNRYPYDVDMSVTSISEEECQTAIEAFEKAIADNKVPVEKSVEEIYLDIVCSKNGDQILIKPANTIRNSDSVLVLSLLDQAEYERLTGISANLNDGEIFAWYPSAVQKDSVTVDETEFTVKKWLDKNPLTCGEDAVSDNAVLVVTDEDFKKFDEMRTEMYKGVSSAPAGEDLTLHLGLDITGSETDKIDFGTPVMEAVKDLRKNGGLSENSWITSGIRQQEYESYYADNGSLLFIGIFLGSLFLMGTAMIIYYKQISEGYEDQKRFEIMQKVGLSRREVRSSVRRQILMVFFLPLLMAMLHITMAFPMIRRLLLLFGMTNTKLFIGCTAGTVLIFAVVYGLIYLMTARSYYHIVERK
;
A
#
# COMPACT_ATOMS: atom_id res chain seq x y z
N MET A 1 -39.46 39.71 5.49
CA MET A 1 -39.17 38.97 4.25
C MET A 1 -39.75 37.57 4.34
N HIS A 2 -40.55 37.14 3.34
CA HIS A 2 -41.22 35.84 3.36
C HIS A 2 -40.20 34.68 3.40
N LYS A 3 -40.29 33.77 4.40
CA LYS A 3 -39.45 32.57 4.55
C LYS A 3 -39.33 31.72 3.26
N GLY A 4 -40.33 31.78 2.35
CA GLY A 4 -40.34 31.08 1.07
C GLY A 4 -39.35 31.60 0.02
N ILE A 5 -38.87 32.85 0.14
CA ILE A 5 -37.92 33.44 -0.82
C ILE A 5 -36.55 32.79 -0.72
N PHE A 6 -36.04 32.55 0.51
CA PHE A 6 -34.73 31.95 0.73
C PHE A 6 -34.66 30.48 0.25
N SER A 7 -35.76 29.73 0.45
CA SER A 7 -35.84 28.34 -0.06
C SER A 7 -35.88 28.29 -1.59
N ARG A 8 -36.64 29.23 -2.23
CA ARG A 8 -36.67 29.35 -3.68
C ARG A 8 -35.28 29.74 -4.24
N LEU A 9 -34.61 30.69 -3.55
CA LEU A 9 -33.26 31.12 -3.94
C LEU A 9 -32.26 29.98 -3.83
N ALA A 10 -32.28 29.22 -2.73
CA ALA A 10 -31.42 28.05 -2.54
C ALA A 10 -31.60 26.99 -3.66
N LYS A 11 -32.85 26.61 -3.98
CA LYS A 11 -33.16 25.69 -5.07
C LYS A 11 -32.69 26.22 -6.43
N GLN A 12 -32.92 27.51 -6.71
CA GLN A 12 -32.51 28.18 -7.93
C GLN A 12 -30.96 28.18 -8.07
N ASN A 13 -30.23 28.44 -7.00
CA ASN A 13 -28.77 28.44 -6.97
C ASN A 13 -28.20 27.06 -7.31
N ILE A 14 -28.73 26.00 -6.70
CA ILE A 14 -28.33 24.62 -7.02
C ILE A 14 -28.61 24.32 -8.50
N ARG A 15 -29.79 24.73 -9.00
CA ARG A 15 -30.18 24.51 -10.40
C ARG A 15 -29.31 25.27 -11.40
N ASN A 16 -28.98 26.53 -11.11
CA ASN A 16 -28.16 27.37 -11.97
C ASN A 16 -26.69 26.92 -12.00
N ASN A 17 -26.19 26.38 -10.87
CA ASN A 17 -24.81 25.91 -10.72
C ASN A 17 -24.65 24.39 -10.79
N LYS A 18 -25.49 23.71 -11.59
CA LYS A 18 -25.47 22.24 -11.75
C LYS A 18 -24.08 21.69 -12.03
N SER A 19 -23.30 22.34 -12.89
CA SER A 19 -21.95 21.92 -13.25
C SER A 19 -20.97 21.82 -12.06
N THR A 20 -21.32 22.41 -10.91
CA THR A 20 -20.50 22.39 -9.70
C THR A 20 -21.14 21.55 -8.58
N TYR A 21 -22.47 21.64 -8.43
CA TYR A 21 -23.20 20.90 -7.39
C TYR A 21 -23.37 19.41 -7.70
N ILE A 22 -23.64 19.05 -8.97
CA ILE A 22 -23.83 17.63 -9.34
C ILE A 22 -22.58 16.80 -9.01
N PRO A 23 -21.36 17.18 -9.44
CA PRO A 23 -20.16 16.44 -9.09
C PRO A 23 -19.93 16.38 -7.56
N TYR A 24 -20.20 17.44 -6.84
CA TYR A 24 -20.12 17.45 -5.36
C TYR A 24 -21.07 16.42 -4.73
N ILE A 25 -22.33 16.41 -5.16
CA ILE A 25 -23.35 15.47 -4.67
C ILE A 25 -22.95 14.03 -5.02
N ILE A 26 -22.46 13.77 -6.23
CA ILE A 26 -21.96 12.44 -6.65
C ILE A 26 -20.81 11.99 -5.75
N THR A 27 -19.90 12.91 -5.42
CA THR A 27 -18.79 12.61 -4.50
C THR A 27 -19.30 12.25 -3.11
N CYS A 28 -20.25 13.01 -2.57
CA CYS A 28 -20.87 12.71 -1.28
C CYS A 28 -21.58 11.36 -1.29
N ILE A 29 -22.36 11.07 -2.35
CA ILE A 29 -23.05 9.77 -2.53
C ILE A 29 -22.03 8.64 -2.54
N PHE A 30 -20.94 8.79 -3.29
CA PHE A 30 -19.90 7.77 -3.38
C PHE A 30 -19.22 7.52 -2.03
N CYS A 31 -18.82 8.57 -1.30
CA CYS A 31 -18.22 8.45 0.03
C CYS A 31 -19.18 7.76 1.03
N ILE A 32 -20.45 8.17 1.05
CA ILE A 32 -21.46 7.56 1.92
C ILE A 32 -21.68 6.09 1.58
N ALA A 33 -21.79 5.76 0.29
CA ALA A 33 -21.95 4.38 -0.17
C ALA A 33 -20.76 3.49 0.23
N MET A 34 -19.53 4.01 0.10
CA MET A 34 -18.31 3.29 0.48
C MET A 34 -18.31 2.95 1.98
N ILE A 35 -18.61 3.90 2.85
CA ILE A 35 -18.65 3.67 4.29
C ILE A 35 -19.80 2.73 4.67
N TYR A 36 -20.97 2.90 4.05
CA TYR A 36 -22.07 1.97 4.28
C TYR A 36 -21.70 0.52 3.90
N MET A 37 -21.01 0.33 2.76
CA MET A 37 -20.56 -1.01 2.34
C MET A 37 -19.55 -1.62 3.31
N MET A 38 -18.62 -0.83 3.87
CA MET A 38 -17.67 -1.31 4.89
C MET A 38 -18.37 -1.70 6.20
N GLU A 39 -19.26 -0.83 6.72
CA GLU A 39 -20.06 -1.14 7.91
C GLU A 39 -20.98 -2.35 7.70
N PHE A 40 -21.57 -2.49 6.50
CA PHE A 40 -22.37 -3.66 6.13
C PHE A 40 -21.53 -4.95 6.22
N LEU A 41 -20.31 -4.97 5.67
CA LEU A 41 -19.44 -6.16 5.72
C LEU A 41 -19.08 -6.52 7.16
N ARG A 42 -18.84 -5.51 8.01
CA ARG A 42 -18.51 -5.70 9.41
C ARG A 42 -19.66 -6.26 10.24
N ASP A 43 -20.90 -5.92 9.88
CA ASP A 43 -22.14 -6.29 10.59
C ASP A 43 -22.85 -7.50 9.96
N CYS A 44 -22.32 -8.06 8.86
CA CYS A 44 -22.99 -9.10 8.08
C CYS A 44 -22.86 -10.48 8.75
N PRO A 45 -23.98 -11.13 9.18
CA PRO A 45 -23.93 -12.45 9.80
C PRO A 45 -23.51 -13.56 8.82
N THR A 46 -23.67 -13.33 7.53
CA THR A 46 -23.26 -14.30 6.49
C THR A 46 -21.76 -14.55 6.50
N LEU A 47 -20.98 -13.56 6.95
CA LEU A 47 -19.52 -13.68 7.05
C LEU A 47 -19.15 -14.73 8.11
N ASP A 48 -19.85 -14.77 9.25
CA ASP A 48 -19.60 -15.75 10.33
C ASP A 48 -19.87 -17.19 9.90
N GLN A 49 -20.85 -17.36 9.01
CA GLN A 49 -21.21 -18.68 8.50
C GLN A 49 -20.31 -19.16 7.36
N ALA A 50 -19.73 -18.22 6.62
CA ALA A 50 -18.98 -18.51 5.41
C ALA A 50 -17.46 -18.56 5.64
N VAL A 51 -16.95 -17.84 6.64
CA VAL A 51 -15.49 -17.64 6.85
C VAL A 51 -15.10 -18.14 8.23
N ARG A 52 -14.16 -19.08 8.31
CA ARG A 52 -13.66 -19.62 9.59
C ARG A 52 -13.01 -18.55 10.46
N GLN A 53 -12.35 -17.57 9.84
CA GLN A 53 -11.64 -16.45 10.48
C GLN A 53 -12.38 -15.12 10.27
N ALA A 54 -13.70 -15.11 10.45
CA ALA A 54 -14.54 -13.95 10.22
C ALA A 54 -14.11 -12.72 11.05
N ASP A 55 -13.63 -12.93 12.28
CA ASP A 55 -13.21 -11.85 13.17
C ASP A 55 -11.93 -11.15 12.68
N GLU A 56 -10.97 -11.90 12.11
CA GLU A 56 -9.75 -11.34 11.51
C GLU A 56 -10.10 -10.51 10.28
N VAL A 57 -10.93 -11.05 9.38
CA VAL A 57 -11.44 -10.32 8.22
C VAL A 57 -12.15 -9.03 8.64
N ARG A 58 -12.99 -9.07 9.69
CA ARG A 58 -13.67 -7.87 10.23
C ARG A 58 -12.68 -6.85 10.79
N MET A 59 -11.63 -7.30 11.47
CA MET A 59 -10.59 -6.42 12.01
C MET A 59 -9.83 -5.70 10.89
N ILE A 60 -9.50 -6.41 9.81
CA ILE A 60 -8.86 -5.85 8.62
C ILE A 60 -9.80 -4.85 7.94
N VAL A 61 -11.07 -5.20 7.73
CA VAL A 61 -12.10 -4.31 7.15
C VAL A 61 -12.30 -3.06 8.01
N PHE A 62 -12.34 -3.20 9.34
CA PHE A 62 -12.44 -2.06 10.27
C PHE A 62 -11.24 -1.11 10.17
N THR A 63 -10.03 -1.65 10.08
CA THR A 63 -8.82 -0.83 9.89
C THR A 63 -8.87 -0.05 8.57
N GLY A 64 -9.32 -0.70 7.49
CA GLY A 64 -9.55 -0.05 6.20
C GLY A 64 -10.64 1.02 6.26
N GLU A 65 -11.72 0.78 7.00
CA GLU A 65 -12.82 1.73 7.20
C GLU A 65 -12.33 3.03 7.83
N ILE A 66 -11.51 2.97 8.89
CA ILE A 66 -10.93 4.17 9.52
C ILE A 66 -10.17 5.02 8.49
N VAL A 67 -9.38 4.39 7.63
CA VAL A 67 -8.64 5.12 6.59
C VAL A 67 -9.59 5.76 5.58
N VAL A 68 -10.65 5.04 5.16
CA VAL A 68 -11.70 5.56 4.27
C VAL A 68 -12.40 6.76 4.92
N GLU A 69 -12.74 6.69 6.19
CA GLU A 69 -13.40 7.79 6.95
C GLU A 69 -12.54 9.04 6.98
N ILE A 70 -11.28 8.92 7.37
CA ILE A 70 -10.32 10.04 7.40
C ILE A 70 -10.21 10.68 6.02
N PHE A 71 -10.09 9.85 4.98
CA PHE A 71 -10.01 10.35 3.62
C PHE A 71 -11.30 11.06 3.18
N CYS A 72 -12.47 10.50 3.49
CA CYS A 72 -13.76 11.12 3.18
C CYS A 72 -13.90 12.49 3.82
N ILE A 73 -13.53 12.65 5.09
CA ILE A 73 -13.54 13.93 5.79
C ILE A 73 -12.70 14.97 5.05
N ILE A 74 -11.42 14.64 4.81
CA ILE A 74 -10.48 15.54 4.14
C ILE A 74 -10.98 15.89 2.73
N PHE A 75 -11.45 14.88 1.99
CA PHE A 75 -11.85 15.03 0.60
C PHE A 75 -13.15 15.84 0.45
N LEU A 76 -14.13 15.65 1.32
CA LEU A 76 -15.37 16.42 1.29
C LEU A 76 -15.15 17.87 1.66
N ILE A 77 -14.28 18.16 2.65
CA ILE A 77 -13.89 19.53 2.99
C ILE A 77 -13.17 20.18 1.80
N TYR A 78 -12.26 19.47 1.15
CA TYR A 78 -11.57 19.97 -0.04
C TYR A 78 -12.54 20.26 -1.18
N SER A 79 -13.44 19.32 -1.50
CA SER A 79 -14.44 19.45 -2.55
C SER A 79 -15.40 20.63 -2.29
N ASN A 80 -15.85 20.78 -1.04
CA ASN A 80 -16.66 21.92 -0.63
C ASN A 80 -15.91 23.27 -0.72
N SER A 81 -14.63 23.28 -0.35
CA SER A 81 -13.81 24.51 -0.46
C SER A 81 -13.72 24.98 -1.90
N PHE A 82 -13.66 24.05 -2.85
CA PHE A 82 -13.66 24.36 -4.27
C PHE A 82 -15.02 24.91 -4.74
N LEU A 83 -16.13 24.26 -4.33
CA LEU A 83 -17.49 24.72 -4.61
C LEU A 83 -17.68 26.17 -4.10
N MET A 84 -17.24 26.45 -2.87
CA MET A 84 -17.35 27.77 -2.26
C MET A 84 -16.51 28.83 -2.95
N LYS A 85 -15.29 28.50 -3.38
CA LYS A 85 -14.42 29.43 -4.13
C LYS A 85 -15.08 29.95 -5.40
N ARG A 86 -15.82 29.10 -6.09
CA ARG A 86 -16.53 29.47 -7.31
C ARG A 86 -17.73 30.38 -7.06
N ARG A 87 -18.42 30.17 -5.92
CA ARG A 87 -19.61 30.94 -5.54
C ARG A 87 -19.30 32.30 -4.88
N GLN A 88 -18.02 32.58 -4.56
CA GLN A 88 -17.62 33.83 -3.92
C GLN A 88 -18.15 35.08 -4.63
N LYS A 89 -18.17 35.07 -5.98
CA LYS A 89 -18.68 36.20 -6.77
C LYS A 89 -20.19 36.39 -6.62
N GLU A 90 -20.97 35.31 -6.60
CA GLU A 90 -22.40 35.33 -6.42
C GLU A 90 -22.75 35.84 -5.03
N ILE A 91 -22.04 35.36 -4.00
CA ILE A 91 -22.18 35.78 -2.60
C ILE A 91 -21.85 37.27 -2.46
N GLY A 92 -20.79 37.75 -3.10
CA GLY A 92 -20.42 39.16 -3.14
C GLY A 92 -21.50 40.01 -3.80
N LEU A 93 -22.10 39.53 -4.90
CA LEU A 93 -23.18 40.21 -5.61
C LEU A 93 -24.44 40.31 -4.73
N TYR A 94 -24.81 39.25 -4.01
CA TYR A 94 -25.96 39.30 -3.06
C TYR A 94 -25.77 40.36 -1.97
N ASN A 95 -24.54 40.51 -1.49
CA ASN A 95 -24.23 41.50 -0.46
C ASN A 95 -24.38 42.96 -0.99
N ILE A 96 -23.95 43.21 -2.26
CA ILE A 96 -24.13 44.53 -2.90
C ILE A 96 -25.60 44.82 -3.20
N LEU A 97 -26.40 43.80 -3.53
CA LEU A 97 -27.83 43.91 -3.75
C LEU A 97 -28.63 44.09 -2.44
N GLY A 98 -27.96 44.21 -1.28
CA GLY A 98 -28.57 44.53 0.00
C GLY A 98 -28.95 43.34 0.87
N LEU A 99 -28.51 42.10 0.51
CA LEU A 99 -28.68 40.95 1.38
C LEU A 99 -27.64 40.98 2.50
N GLU A 100 -28.10 41.05 3.75
CA GLU A 100 -27.24 40.95 4.92
C GLU A 100 -26.55 39.57 5.02
N ARG A 101 -25.44 39.54 5.74
CA ARG A 101 -24.67 38.29 5.95
C ARG A 101 -25.50 37.15 6.55
N ASN A 102 -26.45 37.50 7.45
CA ASN A 102 -27.37 36.55 8.07
C ASN A 102 -28.34 35.94 7.04
N HIS A 103 -28.85 36.75 6.12
CA HIS A 103 -29.72 36.25 5.04
C HIS A 103 -28.98 35.34 4.08
N ILE A 104 -27.73 35.66 3.73
CA ILE A 104 -26.85 34.81 2.91
C ILE A 104 -26.55 33.49 3.66
N GLY A 105 -26.33 33.58 4.99
CA GLY A 105 -26.13 32.38 5.84
C GLY A 105 -27.35 31.46 5.84
N ILE A 106 -28.57 31.98 5.87
CA ILE A 106 -29.80 31.16 5.78
C ILE A 106 -29.92 30.47 4.43
N VAL A 107 -29.61 31.17 3.33
CA VAL A 107 -29.59 30.53 1.99
C VAL A 107 -28.60 29.39 1.93
N MET A 108 -27.38 29.57 2.43
CA MET A 108 -26.36 28.53 2.48
C MET A 108 -26.72 27.34 3.39
N PHE A 109 -27.35 27.64 4.53
CA PHE A 109 -27.86 26.58 5.41
C PHE A 109 -28.89 25.73 4.68
N LEU A 110 -29.85 26.33 3.96
CA LEU A 110 -30.85 25.61 3.18
C LEU A 110 -30.24 24.82 2.01
N GLU A 111 -29.23 25.36 1.31
CA GLU A 111 -28.51 24.67 0.29
C GLU A 111 -27.75 23.44 0.83
N THR A 112 -27.07 23.60 1.98
CA THR A 112 -26.38 22.50 2.65
C THR A 112 -27.37 21.41 3.05
N ILE A 113 -28.52 21.75 3.63
CA ILE A 113 -29.56 20.77 3.99
C ILE A 113 -30.06 20.01 2.76
N ILE A 114 -30.40 20.71 1.67
CA ILE A 114 -30.91 20.07 0.46
C ILE A 114 -29.87 19.11 -0.13
N THR A 115 -28.61 19.53 -0.20
CA THR A 115 -27.53 18.71 -0.72
C THR A 115 -27.20 17.53 0.20
N SER A 116 -27.22 17.74 1.52
CA SER A 116 -26.96 16.69 2.53
C SER A 116 -28.02 15.61 2.51
N ILE A 117 -29.31 16.00 2.55
CA ILE A 117 -30.42 15.02 2.51
C ILE A 117 -30.38 14.23 1.19
N GLY A 118 -30.19 14.91 0.06
CA GLY A 118 -30.08 14.25 -1.23
C GLY A 118 -28.89 13.29 -1.33
N SER A 119 -27.75 13.69 -0.79
CA SER A 119 -26.53 12.87 -0.75
C SER A 119 -26.67 11.67 0.20
N LEU A 120 -27.24 11.87 1.39
CA LEU A 120 -27.49 10.78 2.36
C LEU A 120 -28.45 9.75 1.80
N ALA A 121 -29.61 10.19 1.27
CA ALA A 121 -30.59 9.29 0.70
C ALA A 121 -30.00 8.52 -0.50
N GLY A 122 -29.34 9.23 -1.42
CA GLY A 122 -28.71 8.60 -2.59
C GLY A 122 -27.53 7.71 -2.23
N GLY A 123 -26.72 8.12 -1.24
CA GLY A 123 -25.53 7.36 -0.80
C GLY A 123 -25.90 6.08 -0.06
N ILE A 124 -26.86 6.14 0.86
CA ILE A 124 -27.34 4.94 1.56
C ILE A 124 -28.03 3.98 0.57
N ALA A 125 -28.86 4.49 -0.35
CA ALA A 125 -29.47 3.65 -1.38
C ALA A 125 -28.42 2.97 -2.28
N ALA A 126 -27.42 3.71 -2.75
CA ALA A 126 -26.31 3.19 -3.54
C ALA A 126 -25.45 2.20 -2.72
N GLY A 127 -25.24 2.48 -1.44
CA GLY A 127 -24.55 1.59 -0.51
C GLY A 127 -25.26 0.26 -0.29
N ILE A 128 -26.57 0.29 -0.10
CA ILE A 128 -27.40 -0.94 0.04
C ILE A 128 -27.33 -1.79 -1.23
N ILE A 129 -27.42 -1.17 -2.41
CA ILE A 129 -27.28 -1.89 -3.67
C ILE A 129 -25.87 -2.44 -3.85
N GLY A 130 -24.85 -1.62 -3.54
CA GLY A 130 -23.45 -1.96 -3.67
C GLY A 130 -22.95 -2.96 -2.64
N SER A 131 -23.58 -3.05 -1.47
CA SER A 131 -23.12 -3.93 -0.37
C SER A 131 -23.12 -5.40 -0.74
N LYS A 132 -24.12 -5.84 -1.52
CA LYS A 132 -24.14 -7.23 -2.02
C LYS A 132 -22.99 -7.49 -3.00
N LEU A 133 -22.68 -6.52 -3.86
CA LEU A 133 -21.58 -6.64 -4.80
C LEU A 133 -20.23 -6.62 -4.07
N ALA A 134 -20.11 -5.82 -3.02
CA ALA A 134 -18.93 -5.80 -2.13
C ALA A 134 -18.73 -7.13 -1.41
N LEU A 135 -19.81 -7.73 -0.86
CA LEU A 135 -19.76 -9.05 -0.23
C LEU A 135 -19.36 -10.14 -1.23
N LEU A 136 -19.96 -10.17 -2.41
CA LEU A 136 -19.62 -11.14 -3.45
C LEU A 136 -18.15 -10.97 -3.92
N LEU A 137 -17.66 -9.76 -4.03
CA LEU A 137 -16.27 -9.49 -4.36
C LEU A 137 -15.34 -10.00 -3.24
N LEU A 138 -15.67 -9.71 -1.98
CA LEU A 138 -14.88 -10.17 -0.83
C LEU A 138 -14.85 -11.70 -0.80
N LEU A 139 -15.99 -12.39 -0.81
CA LEU A 139 -16.08 -13.87 -0.80
C LEU A 139 -15.32 -14.49 -1.97
N LYS A 140 -15.38 -13.87 -3.16
CA LYS A 140 -14.61 -14.34 -4.32
C LYS A 140 -13.09 -14.19 -4.12
N LEU A 141 -12.64 -13.12 -3.48
CA LEU A 141 -11.22 -12.92 -3.17
C LEU A 141 -10.73 -13.87 -2.08
N LEU A 142 -11.62 -14.30 -1.19
CA LEU A 142 -11.34 -15.29 -0.16
C LEU A 142 -11.45 -16.75 -0.67
N HIS A 143 -11.77 -16.97 -1.96
CA HIS A 143 -12.04 -18.28 -2.56
C HIS A 143 -13.20 -19.05 -1.90
N ILE A 144 -14.15 -18.35 -1.27
CA ILE A 144 -15.28 -18.94 -0.57
C ILE A 144 -16.52 -18.96 -1.50
N PRO A 145 -17.29 -20.06 -1.51
CA PRO A 145 -18.52 -20.14 -2.28
C PRO A 145 -19.48 -19.00 -1.94
N SER A 146 -20.11 -18.42 -2.97
CA SER A 146 -21.04 -17.31 -2.78
C SER A 146 -22.28 -17.74 -2.01
N VAL A 147 -22.53 -17.14 -0.85
CA VAL A 147 -23.74 -17.34 -0.07
C VAL A 147 -24.78 -16.31 -0.48
N LEU A 148 -25.97 -16.79 -0.84
CA LEU A 148 -27.12 -15.96 -1.23
C LEU A 148 -27.93 -15.59 0.02
N GLY A 149 -27.69 -14.39 0.53
CA GLY A 149 -28.50 -13.77 1.58
C GLY A 149 -28.75 -12.29 1.26
N PHE A 150 -29.89 -11.75 1.66
CA PHE A 150 -30.15 -10.31 1.63
C PHE A 150 -30.23 -9.79 3.05
N TYR A 151 -29.32 -8.93 3.39
CA TYR A 151 -29.24 -8.29 4.71
C TYR A 151 -29.10 -6.78 4.51
N ILE A 152 -29.74 -6.00 5.37
CA ILE A 152 -29.57 -4.54 5.42
C ILE A 152 -29.03 -4.20 6.80
N SER A 153 -27.83 -3.64 6.88
CA SER A 153 -27.26 -3.18 8.13
C SER A 153 -27.95 -1.89 8.58
N VAL A 154 -28.83 -2.03 9.56
CA VAL A 154 -29.49 -0.89 10.21
C VAL A 154 -28.46 -0.07 10.98
N LYS A 155 -27.48 -0.72 11.60
CA LYS A 155 -26.36 -0.08 12.26
C LYS A 155 -25.57 0.78 11.27
N GLY A 156 -25.23 0.27 10.09
CA GLY A 156 -24.55 1.00 9.03
C GLY A 156 -25.32 2.26 8.56
N ILE A 157 -26.66 2.19 8.51
CA ILE A 157 -27.49 3.38 8.23
C ILE A 157 -27.30 4.44 9.31
N PHE A 158 -27.37 4.07 10.59
CA PHE A 158 -27.20 5.02 11.71
C PHE A 158 -25.79 5.58 11.76
N THR A 159 -24.75 4.77 11.56
CA THR A 159 -23.34 5.23 11.48
C THR A 159 -23.17 6.27 10.37
N CYS A 160 -23.66 5.97 9.15
CA CYS A 160 -23.62 6.92 8.05
C CYS A 160 -24.37 8.24 8.35
N LEU A 161 -25.58 8.16 8.92
CA LEU A 161 -26.35 9.35 9.27
C LEU A 161 -25.62 10.20 10.31
N PHE A 162 -25.06 9.60 11.34
CA PHE A 162 -24.34 10.29 12.41
C PHE A 162 -23.04 10.92 11.91
N MET A 163 -22.19 10.12 11.28
CA MET A 163 -20.88 10.56 10.80
C MET A 163 -20.99 11.66 9.74
N PHE A 164 -21.78 11.42 8.68
CA PHE A 164 -21.96 12.44 7.63
C PHE A 164 -22.77 13.62 8.10
N GLY A 165 -23.67 13.44 9.08
CA GLY A 165 -24.33 14.55 9.77
C GLY A 165 -23.32 15.51 10.41
N ILE A 166 -22.33 14.98 11.13
CA ILE A 166 -21.23 15.76 11.72
C ILE A 166 -20.39 16.43 10.63
N ILE A 167 -20.03 15.70 9.55
CA ILE A 167 -19.23 16.26 8.45
C ILE A 167 -19.97 17.43 7.78
N PHE A 168 -21.27 17.29 7.49
CA PHE A 168 -22.05 18.36 6.87
C PHE A 168 -22.24 19.56 7.81
N LEU A 169 -22.39 19.34 9.10
CA LEU A 169 -22.40 20.41 10.10
C LEU A 169 -21.05 21.15 10.15
N MET A 170 -19.95 20.42 10.13
CA MET A 170 -18.60 21.02 10.07
C MET A 170 -18.40 21.81 8.78
N ILE A 171 -18.82 21.30 7.64
CA ILE A 171 -18.79 21.99 6.35
C ILE A 171 -19.62 23.28 6.41
N LEU A 172 -20.82 23.21 6.97
CA LEU A 172 -21.68 24.38 7.15
C LEU A 172 -21.00 25.44 8.02
N PHE A 173 -20.43 25.03 9.15
CA PHE A 173 -19.70 25.94 10.04
C PHE A 173 -18.52 26.63 9.33
N LEU A 174 -17.71 25.88 8.58
CA LEU A 174 -16.59 26.42 7.80
C LEU A 174 -17.07 27.42 6.74
N ASN A 175 -18.20 27.14 6.09
CA ASN A 175 -18.77 28.01 5.07
C ASN A 175 -19.31 29.31 5.69
N LEU A 176 -20.02 29.23 6.82
CA LEU A 176 -20.52 30.41 7.55
C LEU A 176 -19.36 31.24 8.09
N ALA A 177 -18.36 30.63 8.69
CA ALA A 177 -17.18 31.34 9.19
C ALA A 177 -16.48 32.11 8.05
N LYS A 178 -16.34 31.49 6.87
CA LYS A 178 -15.74 32.14 5.71
C LYS A 178 -16.53 33.38 5.25
N ILE A 179 -17.85 33.35 5.28
CA ILE A 179 -18.69 34.50 4.91
C ILE A 179 -18.55 35.65 5.93
N HIS A 180 -18.59 35.33 7.25
CA HIS A 180 -18.48 36.33 8.29
C HIS A 180 -17.11 37.02 8.32
N LEU A 181 -16.03 36.27 8.00
CA LEU A 181 -14.67 36.80 8.00
C LEU A 181 -14.30 37.52 6.70
N SER A 182 -15.01 37.31 5.59
CA SER A 182 -14.70 37.94 4.30
C SER A 182 -15.28 39.35 4.17
N ARG A 183 -14.48 40.26 3.58
CA ARG A 183 -14.96 41.59 3.20
C ARG A 183 -15.69 41.54 1.84
N PRO A 184 -16.88 42.12 1.67
CA PRO A 184 -17.66 42.07 0.42
C PRO A 184 -16.90 42.54 -0.80
N VAL A 185 -16.09 43.56 -0.68
CA VAL A 185 -15.26 44.14 -1.76
C VAL A 185 -14.15 43.17 -2.19
N GLU A 186 -13.59 42.41 -1.27
CA GLU A 186 -12.55 41.40 -1.59
C GLU A 186 -13.15 40.20 -2.34
N LEU A 187 -14.40 39.83 -2.06
CA LEU A 187 -15.12 38.76 -2.75
C LEU A 187 -15.37 39.08 -4.22
N LEU A 188 -15.55 40.35 -4.57
CA LEU A 188 -15.73 40.77 -5.96
C LEU A 188 -14.42 41.05 -6.69
N ARG A 189 -13.42 41.59 -6.00
CA ARG A 189 -12.12 41.93 -6.57
C ARG A 189 -11.26 40.70 -6.89
N GLY A 190 -11.52 39.56 -6.31
CA GLY A 190 -10.65 38.37 -6.27
C GLY A 190 -10.11 37.86 -7.61
N ASN A 191 -10.62 38.30 -8.75
CA ASN A 191 -10.11 37.89 -10.08
C ASN A 191 -9.80 39.05 -11.05
N ASN A 192 -10.01 40.31 -10.65
CA ASN A 192 -9.82 41.46 -11.54
C ASN A 192 -8.51 42.24 -11.29
N THR A 193 -7.80 41.96 -10.19
CA THR A 193 -6.44 42.46 -10.02
C THR A 193 -5.52 41.62 -10.87
N GLY A 194 -4.84 42.25 -11.83
CA GLY A 194 -3.86 41.61 -12.72
C GLY A 194 -2.92 40.70 -11.92
N GLU A 195 -2.83 39.44 -12.32
CA GLU A 195 -1.98 38.47 -11.63
C GLU A 195 -0.52 38.91 -11.69
N LYS A 196 0.09 39.14 -10.54
CA LYS A 196 1.53 39.37 -10.45
C LYS A 196 2.29 38.12 -10.95
N GLU A 197 3.28 38.33 -11.78
CA GLU A 197 4.13 37.24 -12.24
C GLU A 197 4.69 36.44 -11.04
N PRO A 198 4.61 35.10 -11.08
CA PRO A 198 5.09 34.28 -9.96
C PRO A 198 6.60 34.48 -9.75
N VAL A 199 6.98 34.70 -8.51
CA VAL A 199 8.39 34.80 -8.11
C VAL A 199 9.00 33.40 -8.04
N ALA A 200 10.16 33.20 -8.62
CA ALA A 200 10.89 31.95 -8.51
C ALA A 200 11.46 31.79 -7.09
N LYS A 201 10.91 30.87 -6.32
CA LYS A 201 11.40 30.55 -4.97
C LYS A 201 12.47 29.45 -5.06
N TRP A 202 13.69 29.84 -5.45
CA TRP A 202 14.80 28.91 -5.67
C TRP A 202 15.11 28.04 -4.46
N LEU A 203 15.09 28.61 -3.26
CA LEU A 203 15.37 27.87 -2.04
C LEU A 203 14.34 26.77 -1.80
N MET A 204 13.05 27.06 -1.99
CA MET A 204 11.99 26.04 -1.85
C MET A 204 12.12 24.94 -2.91
N ALA A 205 12.49 25.29 -4.14
CA ALA A 205 12.73 24.32 -5.20
C ALA A 205 13.94 23.42 -4.88
N LEU A 206 15.02 24.00 -4.34
CA LEU A 206 16.20 23.26 -3.90
C LEU A 206 15.89 22.31 -2.75
N ILE A 207 15.18 22.79 -1.72
CA ILE A 207 14.72 21.94 -0.60
C ILE A 207 13.85 20.80 -1.12
N GLY A 208 12.91 21.09 -2.04
CA GLY A 208 12.08 20.08 -2.67
C GLY A 208 12.88 19.02 -3.41
N PHE A 209 13.92 19.42 -4.13
CA PHE A 209 14.83 18.50 -4.83
C PHE A 209 15.65 17.65 -3.86
N ILE A 210 16.15 18.24 -2.77
CA ILE A 210 16.90 17.53 -1.73
C ILE A 210 15.98 16.52 -1.03
N CYS A 211 14.76 16.91 -0.63
CA CYS A 211 13.79 16.01 0.01
C CYS A 211 13.45 14.83 -0.90
N LEU A 212 13.17 15.10 -2.18
CA LEU A 212 12.85 14.04 -3.14
C LEU A 212 14.06 13.11 -3.36
N GLY A 213 15.25 13.69 -3.56
CA GLY A 213 16.49 12.94 -3.74
C GLY A 213 16.83 12.07 -2.52
N ALA A 214 16.68 12.63 -1.31
CA ALA A 214 16.90 11.89 -0.06
C ALA A 214 15.89 10.73 0.09
N GLY A 215 14.61 10.96 -0.20
CA GLY A 215 13.59 9.90 -0.18
C GLY A 215 13.90 8.78 -1.17
N TYR A 216 14.32 9.09 -2.39
CA TYR A 216 14.73 8.11 -3.38
C TYR A 216 16.02 7.38 -2.98
N TYR A 217 16.98 8.11 -2.46
CA TYR A 217 18.22 7.52 -1.96
C TYR A 217 17.93 6.49 -0.89
N LEU A 218 17.12 6.83 0.11
CA LEU A 218 16.70 5.88 1.15
C LEU A 218 15.98 4.66 0.56
N ALA A 219 15.08 4.87 -0.41
CA ALA A 219 14.34 3.77 -1.03
C ALA A 219 15.22 2.79 -1.81
N VAL A 220 16.29 3.27 -2.44
CA VAL A 220 17.16 2.44 -3.26
C VAL A 220 18.26 1.77 -2.43
N THR A 221 18.82 2.47 -1.43
CA THR A 221 19.99 2.00 -0.66
C THR A 221 19.66 1.16 0.57
N THR A 222 18.37 1.09 0.98
CA THR A 222 17.98 0.25 2.12
C THR A 222 18.08 -1.23 1.71
N GLU A 223 18.95 -1.99 2.35
CA GLU A 223 19.21 -3.39 2.00
C GLU A 223 18.40 -4.40 2.82
N SER A 224 18.23 -4.16 4.12
CA SER A 224 17.51 -5.05 5.02
C SER A 224 16.00 -4.85 5.00
N PRO A 225 15.17 -5.92 4.98
CA PRO A 225 13.71 -5.85 5.09
C PRO A 225 13.24 -5.14 6.38
N ILE A 226 13.89 -5.40 7.51
CA ILE A 226 13.57 -4.79 8.81
C ILE A 226 13.85 -3.27 8.81
N LYS A 227 14.98 -2.87 8.23
CA LYS A 227 15.30 -1.44 8.04
C LYS A 227 14.29 -0.78 7.10
N ALA A 228 13.79 -1.51 6.09
CA ALA A 228 12.80 -0.99 5.16
C ALA A 228 11.52 -0.56 5.90
N ILE A 229 10.99 -1.34 6.85
CA ILE A 229 9.81 -0.93 7.66
C ILE A 229 10.06 0.39 8.38
N THR A 230 11.19 0.50 9.07
CA THR A 230 11.50 1.66 9.91
C THR A 230 11.68 2.94 9.08
N ILE A 231 12.34 2.81 7.92
CA ILE A 231 12.70 3.95 7.07
C ILE A 231 11.57 4.29 6.09
N PHE A 232 10.67 3.34 5.78
CA PHE A 232 9.61 3.51 4.78
C PHE A 232 8.76 4.77 5.00
N LEU A 233 8.27 4.97 6.21
CA LEU A 233 7.43 6.13 6.53
C LEU A 233 8.18 7.45 6.32
N LEU A 234 9.45 7.51 6.74
CA LEU A 234 10.30 8.69 6.54
C LEU A 234 10.52 8.96 5.04
N ALA A 235 10.84 7.92 4.26
CA ALA A 235 11.01 8.05 2.81
C ALA A 235 9.73 8.56 2.13
N VAL A 236 8.56 8.03 2.50
CA VAL A 236 7.26 8.48 1.98
C VAL A 236 7.01 9.95 2.31
N ILE A 237 7.24 10.39 3.56
CA ILE A 237 7.07 11.79 3.97
C ILE A 237 8.00 12.71 3.18
N LEU A 238 9.27 12.33 3.00
CA LEU A 238 10.24 13.09 2.22
C LEU A 238 9.84 13.21 0.73
N VAL A 239 9.38 12.11 0.13
CA VAL A 239 8.88 12.11 -1.26
C VAL A 239 7.64 12.97 -1.40
N MET A 240 6.68 12.88 -0.47
CA MET A 240 5.48 13.72 -0.47
C MET A 240 5.80 15.20 -0.33
N ALA A 241 6.65 15.58 0.64
CA ALA A 241 7.11 16.96 0.85
C ALA A 241 7.89 17.47 -0.37
N GLY A 242 8.82 16.68 -0.89
CA GLY A 242 9.59 16.98 -2.09
C GLY A 242 8.70 17.21 -3.31
N THR A 243 7.74 16.33 -3.54
CA THR A 243 6.76 16.44 -4.63
C THR A 243 5.94 17.72 -4.51
N TYR A 244 5.43 18.01 -3.32
CA TYR A 244 4.66 19.23 -3.07
C TYR A 244 5.47 20.50 -3.34
N LEU A 245 6.71 20.57 -2.87
CA LEU A 245 7.62 21.70 -3.07
C LEU A 245 8.05 21.84 -4.53
N LEU A 246 8.31 20.72 -5.24
CA LEU A 246 8.68 20.76 -6.64
C LEU A 246 7.53 21.18 -7.56
N PHE A 247 6.31 20.73 -7.29
CA PHE A 247 5.15 21.22 -8.06
C PHE A 247 4.89 22.70 -7.79
N THR A 248 5.05 23.19 -6.55
CA THR A 248 4.77 24.59 -6.19
C THR A 248 5.87 25.58 -6.57
N ALA A 249 7.12 25.24 -6.34
CA ALA A 249 8.25 26.12 -6.59
C ALA A 249 9.10 25.67 -7.78
N GLY A 250 9.40 24.39 -7.90
CA GLY A 250 10.27 23.83 -8.93
C GLY A 250 9.71 24.01 -10.33
N SER A 251 8.40 23.81 -10.53
CA SER A 251 7.75 24.01 -11.82
C SER A 251 7.91 25.46 -12.33
N ILE A 252 7.78 26.44 -11.45
CA ILE A 252 7.97 27.87 -11.78
C ILE A 252 9.43 28.14 -12.15
N VAL A 253 10.38 27.55 -11.43
CA VAL A 253 11.82 27.68 -11.71
C VAL A 253 12.15 27.11 -13.09
N ILE A 254 11.65 25.90 -13.40
CA ILE A 254 11.85 25.24 -14.71
C ILE A 254 11.24 26.07 -15.86
N LEU A 255 10.01 26.56 -15.69
CA LEU A 255 9.36 27.38 -16.71
C LEU A 255 10.10 28.71 -16.94
N LYS A 256 10.60 29.35 -15.90
CA LYS A 256 11.45 30.56 -16.03
C LYS A 256 12.78 30.27 -16.70
N PHE A 257 13.39 29.12 -16.44
CA PHE A 257 14.61 28.68 -17.12
C PHE A 257 14.36 28.43 -18.61
N LEU A 258 13.26 27.74 -18.96
CA LEU A 258 12.87 27.53 -20.36
C LEU A 258 12.58 28.85 -21.09
N ARG A 259 11.97 29.83 -20.40
CA ARG A 259 11.74 31.17 -20.93
C ARG A 259 13.04 31.92 -21.26
N ARG A 260 14.10 31.70 -20.47
CA ARG A 260 15.41 32.31 -20.73
C ARG A 260 16.11 31.79 -21.99
N ARG A 261 15.80 30.57 -22.42
CA ARG A 261 16.33 29.99 -23.67
C ARG A 261 15.58 30.55 -24.90
N LYS A 262 16.07 31.66 -25.44
CA LYS A 262 15.39 32.41 -26.53
C LYS A 262 15.06 31.56 -27.76
N SER A 263 15.95 30.67 -28.22
CA SER A 263 15.76 29.79 -29.37
C SER A 263 14.61 28.80 -29.21
N PHE A 264 14.31 28.39 -27.97
CA PHE A 264 13.21 27.50 -27.64
C PHE A 264 11.91 28.27 -27.39
N TYR A 265 12.00 29.39 -26.67
CA TYR A 265 10.85 30.19 -26.23
C TYR A 265 10.12 30.88 -27.39
N TYR A 266 10.83 31.50 -28.35
CA TYR A 266 10.24 32.28 -29.42
C TYR A 266 9.61 31.44 -30.58
N ARG A 267 9.59 30.12 -30.49
CA ARG A 267 8.76 29.31 -31.38
C ARG A 267 7.29 29.55 -31.02
N THR A 268 6.43 29.89 -32.03
CA THR A 268 5.06 30.37 -31.84
C THR A 268 4.23 29.52 -30.87
N GLY A 269 4.30 28.18 -30.99
CA GLY A 269 3.58 27.27 -30.07
C GLY A 269 4.13 27.23 -28.63
N ASN A 270 5.47 27.42 -28.47
CA ASN A 270 6.12 27.37 -27.16
C ASN A 270 5.93 28.69 -26.39
N PHE A 271 5.96 29.83 -27.09
CA PHE A 271 5.72 31.14 -26.49
C PHE A 271 4.38 31.19 -25.76
N ILE A 272 3.31 30.81 -26.43
CA ILE A 272 1.96 30.82 -25.86
C ILE A 272 1.85 29.78 -24.71
N SER A 273 2.43 28.59 -24.93
CA SER A 273 2.33 27.50 -23.94
C SER A 273 3.12 27.83 -22.67
N ILE A 274 4.38 28.27 -22.76
CA ILE A 274 5.21 28.55 -21.57
C ILE A 274 4.68 29.77 -20.80
N SER A 275 4.27 30.84 -21.51
CA SER A 275 3.71 32.03 -20.87
C SER A 275 2.41 31.69 -20.16
N GLY A 276 1.50 30.91 -20.78
CA GLY A 276 0.27 30.45 -20.15
C GLY A 276 0.51 29.52 -18.97
N MET A 277 1.45 28.57 -19.12
CA MET A 277 1.79 27.60 -18.06
C MET A 277 2.39 28.27 -16.80
N LEU A 278 3.15 29.37 -16.95
CA LEU A 278 3.76 30.04 -15.81
C LEU A 278 2.71 30.54 -14.80
N TYR A 279 1.62 31.12 -15.29
CA TYR A 279 0.51 31.57 -14.44
C TYR A 279 -0.35 30.40 -13.96
N ARG A 280 -0.60 29.41 -14.80
CA ARG A 280 -1.37 28.21 -14.43
C ARG A 280 -0.69 27.40 -13.35
N MET A 281 0.64 27.20 -13.40
CA MET A 281 1.37 26.45 -12.37
C MET A 281 1.32 27.14 -11.03
N LYS A 282 1.29 28.47 -10.95
CA LYS A 282 1.10 29.19 -9.66
C LYS A 282 -0.24 28.86 -9.02
N GLN A 283 -1.32 28.77 -9.80
CA GLN A 283 -2.67 28.51 -9.29
C GLN A 283 -2.93 27.02 -8.99
N ASN A 284 -2.32 26.14 -9.77
CA ASN A 284 -2.68 24.74 -9.86
C ASN A 284 -1.69 23.78 -9.21
N ALA A 285 -0.54 24.26 -8.79
CA ALA A 285 0.55 23.44 -8.26
C ALA A 285 0.12 22.48 -7.15
N ILE A 286 -0.67 22.99 -6.19
CA ILE A 286 -1.18 22.20 -5.06
C ILE A 286 -2.06 21.06 -5.55
N GLY A 287 -3.01 21.35 -6.46
CA GLY A 287 -3.88 20.32 -7.02
C GLY A 287 -3.11 19.27 -7.82
N LEU A 288 -2.08 19.66 -8.59
CA LEU A 288 -1.24 18.73 -9.34
C LEU A 288 -0.39 17.84 -8.42
N ALA A 289 0.18 18.42 -7.36
CA ALA A 289 0.88 17.66 -6.34
C ALA A 289 -0.05 16.64 -5.66
N SER A 290 -1.27 17.05 -5.29
CA SER A 290 -2.27 16.15 -4.70
C SER A 290 -2.65 15.00 -5.65
N ILE A 291 -2.87 15.31 -6.95
CA ILE A 291 -3.14 14.26 -7.96
C ILE A 291 -1.96 13.28 -8.05
N CYS A 292 -0.73 13.78 -8.07
CA CYS A 292 0.48 12.94 -8.11
C CYS A 292 0.57 12.03 -6.88
N ILE A 293 0.42 12.59 -5.68
CA ILE A 293 0.50 11.85 -4.41
C ILE A 293 -0.61 10.79 -4.33
N LEU A 294 -1.86 11.15 -4.64
CA LEU A 294 -2.97 10.20 -4.65
C LEU A 294 -2.75 9.09 -5.68
N SER A 295 -2.32 9.43 -6.89
CA SER A 295 -2.02 8.44 -7.94
C SER A 295 -0.90 7.49 -7.50
N THR A 296 0.17 8.01 -6.87
CA THR A 296 1.26 7.18 -6.33
C THR A 296 0.75 6.25 -5.24
N GLY A 297 -0.09 6.76 -4.32
CA GLY A 297 -0.70 5.94 -3.27
C GLY A 297 -1.53 4.78 -3.82
N VAL A 298 -2.38 5.04 -4.83
CA VAL A 298 -3.15 3.98 -5.52
C VAL A 298 -2.22 2.95 -6.15
N LEU A 299 -1.23 3.40 -6.90
CA LEU A 299 -0.30 2.51 -7.60
C LEU A 299 0.49 1.64 -6.62
N LEU A 300 1.01 2.21 -5.53
CA LEU A 300 1.75 1.47 -4.51
C LEU A 300 0.85 0.43 -3.84
N MET A 301 -0.30 0.85 -3.33
CA MET A 301 -1.19 0.00 -2.56
C MET A 301 -1.73 -1.16 -3.39
N ILE A 302 -2.25 -0.89 -4.60
CA ILE A 302 -2.78 -1.94 -5.47
C ILE A 302 -1.65 -2.86 -5.96
N SER A 303 -0.48 -2.33 -6.34
CA SER A 303 0.65 -3.16 -6.75
C SER A 303 1.09 -4.13 -5.66
N MET A 304 1.19 -3.67 -4.40
CA MET A 304 1.56 -4.53 -3.27
C MET A 304 0.51 -5.61 -3.02
N THR A 305 -0.76 -5.22 -2.85
CA THR A 305 -1.83 -6.16 -2.49
C THR A 305 -2.12 -7.17 -3.60
N VAL A 306 -2.09 -6.73 -4.86
CA VAL A 306 -2.22 -7.63 -6.03
C VAL A 306 -1.05 -8.59 -6.09
N SER A 307 0.18 -8.12 -5.82
CA SER A 307 1.37 -8.96 -5.88
C SER A 307 1.38 -10.04 -4.80
N ILE A 308 1.01 -9.70 -3.56
CA ILE A 308 0.88 -10.67 -2.47
C ILE A 308 -0.21 -11.69 -2.82
N TYR A 309 -1.35 -11.23 -3.30
CA TYR A 309 -2.48 -12.10 -3.62
C TYR A 309 -2.16 -13.11 -4.73
N PHE A 310 -1.53 -12.67 -5.83
CA PHE A 310 -1.13 -13.58 -6.90
C PHE A 310 0.15 -14.36 -6.60
N GLY A 311 0.98 -13.87 -5.68
CA GLY A 311 2.18 -14.56 -5.19
C GLY A 311 1.92 -15.57 -4.09
N MET A 312 0.67 -15.76 -3.67
CA MET A 312 0.31 -16.58 -2.52
C MET A 312 0.78 -18.04 -2.62
N ASN A 313 0.68 -18.62 -3.80
CA ASN A 313 1.17 -19.99 -4.01
C ASN A 313 2.69 -20.10 -3.77
N ASP A 314 3.46 -19.14 -4.29
CA ASP A 314 4.91 -19.10 -4.07
C ASP A 314 5.24 -18.88 -2.59
N ILE A 315 4.47 -18.02 -1.92
CA ILE A 315 4.62 -17.73 -0.48
C ILE A 315 4.35 -19.00 0.35
N MET A 316 3.27 -19.72 0.04
CA MET A 316 2.90 -20.94 0.75
C MET A 316 3.93 -22.06 0.57
N LEU A 317 4.40 -22.28 -0.66
CA LEU A 317 5.41 -23.28 -0.95
C LEU A 317 6.78 -22.95 -0.31
N ASN A 318 7.10 -21.67 -0.17
CA ASN A 318 8.32 -21.25 0.53
C ASN A 318 8.21 -21.39 2.05
N ARG A 319 7.03 -21.14 2.63
CA ARG A 319 6.81 -21.17 4.07
C ARG A 319 6.48 -22.57 4.59
N TYR A 320 5.74 -23.35 3.82
CA TYR A 320 5.34 -24.73 4.10
C TYR A 320 5.71 -25.59 2.89
N PRO A 321 6.96 -26.03 2.77
CA PRO A 321 7.42 -26.86 1.63
C PRO A 321 6.67 -28.18 1.54
N TYR A 322 6.19 -28.71 2.66
CA TYR A 322 5.45 -29.97 2.79
C TYR A 322 3.99 -29.75 3.14
N ASP A 323 3.15 -30.79 2.90
CA ASP A 323 1.71 -30.73 3.27
C ASP A 323 1.52 -30.61 4.79
N VAL A 324 2.33 -31.35 5.58
CA VAL A 324 2.53 -31.11 7.02
C VAL A 324 3.97 -30.67 7.21
N ASP A 325 4.16 -29.51 7.78
CA ASP A 325 5.46 -28.89 7.97
C ASP A 325 5.63 -28.48 9.42
N MET A 326 6.66 -28.98 10.06
CA MET A 326 6.88 -28.79 11.50
C MET A 326 8.35 -28.54 11.78
N SER A 327 8.64 -27.58 12.66
CA SER A 327 9.98 -27.36 13.20
C SER A 327 9.89 -27.32 14.72
N VAL A 328 10.72 -28.13 15.36
CA VAL A 328 10.88 -28.16 16.82
C VAL A 328 12.28 -27.65 17.11
N THR A 329 12.39 -26.55 17.83
CA THR A 329 13.67 -25.89 18.14
C THR A 329 13.98 -25.93 19.62
N SER A 330 15.23 -25.76 19.98
CA SER A 330 15.75 -25.79 21.36
C SER A 330 15.52 -27.15 22.04
N ILE A 331 15.91 -28.21 21.37
CA ILE A 331 15.79 -29.60 21.83
C ILE A 331 17.12 -30.34 21.78
N SER A 332 17.26 -31.36 22.63
CA SER A 332 18.42 -32.27 22.65
C SER A 332 18.30 -33.37 21.58
N GLU A 333 19.39 -34.09 21.33
CA GLU A 333 19.39 -35.23 20.41
C GLU A 333 18.40 -36.33 20.83
N GLU A 334 18.27 -36.61 22.15
CA GLU A 334 17.28 -37.57 22.66
C GLU A 334 15.84 -37.10 22.40
N GLU A 335 15.58 -35.80 22.53
CA GLU A 335 14.27 -35.20 22.29
C GLU A 335 13.97 -35.21 20.77
N CYS A 336 14.97 -35.03 19.89
CA CYS A 336 14.83 -35.21 18.46
C CYS A 336 14.32 -36.62 18.12
N GLN A 337 14.96 -37.65 18.69
CA GLN A 337 14.56 -39.04 18.45
C GLN A 337 13.16 -39.32 19.00
N THR A 338 12.81 -38.80 20.15
CA THR A 338 11.47 -38.92 20.73
C THR A 338 10.40 -38.28 19.86
N ALA A 339 10.70 -37.13 19.24
CA ALA A 339 9.79 -36.45 18.33
C ALA A 339 9.63 -37.18 16.99
N ILE A 340 10.72 -37.73 16.45
CA ILE A 340 10.72 -38.57 15.24
C ILE A 340 9.88 -39.83 15.47
N GLU A 341 10.11 -40.56 16.58
CA GLU A 341 9.34 -41.77 16.91
C GLU A 341 7.83 -41.47 17.05
N ALA A 342 7.48 -40.36 17.67
CA ALA A 342 6.07 -39.96 17.79
C ALA A 342 5.44 -39.60 16.44
N PHE A 343 6.21 -38.93 15.57
CA PHE A 343 5.81 -38.56 14.22
C PHE A 343 5.57 -39.82 13.36
N GLU A 344 6.54 -40.74 13.33
CA GLU A 344 6.44 -42.00 12.58
C GLU A 344 5.31 -42.89 13.10
N LYS A 345 5.17 -42.99 14.43
CA LYS A 345 4.07 -43.73 15.05
C LYS A 345 2.72 -43.16 14.68
N ALA A 346 2.56 -41.83 14.70
CA ALA A 346 1.30 -41.20 14.31
C ALA A 346 0.96 -41.44 12.83
N ILE A 347 1.96 -41.45 11.95
CA ILE A 347 1.80 -41.83 10.53
C ILE A 347 1.29 -43.29 10.42
N ALA A 348 1.91 -44.22 11.14
CA ALA A 348 1.55 -45.63 11.11
C ALA A 348 0.15 -45.91 11.69
N ASP A 349 -0.14 -45.36 12.86
CA ASP A 349 -1.40 -45.53 13.59
C ASP A 349 -2.61 -45.01 12.78
N ASN A 350 -2.44 -43.89 12.07
CA ASN A 350 -3.49 -43.27 11.25
C ASN A 350 -3.47 -43.76 9.80
N LYS A 351 -2.57 -44.68 9.42
CA LYS A 351 -2.44 -45.23 8.07
C LYS A 351 -2.35 -44.16 7.00
N VAL A 352 -1.56 -43.12 7.27
CA VAL A 352 -1.42 -41.97 6.38
C VAL A 352 -0.84 -42.41 5.03
N PRO A 353 -1.43 -42.06 3.89
CA PRO A 353 -0.88 -42.38 2.56
C PRO A 353 0.30 -41.45 2.23
N VAL A 354 1.48 -41.82 2.72
CA VAL A 354 2.70 -41.01 2.59
C VAL A 354 3.20 -41.02 1.15
N GLU A 355 3.43 -39.82 0.59
CA GLU A 355 4.13 -39.64 -0.68
C GLU A 355 5.63 -39.39 -0.45
N LYS A 356 5.95 -38.53 0.52
CA LYS A 356 7.31 -38.19 0.91
C LYS A 356 7.35 -37.84 2.41
N SER A 357 8.38 -38.34 3.11
CA SER A 357 8.68 -37.89 4.48
C SER A 357 10.12 -37.42 4.53
N VAL A 358 10.34 -36.35 5.30
CA VAL A 358 11.66 -35.76 5.51
C VAL A 358 11.82 -35.42 6.97
N GLU A 359 13.01 -35.73 7.47
CA GLU A 359 13.48 -35.44 8.81
C GLU A 359 14.84 -34.79 8.67
N GLU A 360 15.05 -33.62 9.24
CA GLU A 360 16.30 -32.87 9.14
C GLU A 360 16.68 -32.37 10.53
N ILE A 361 17.90 -32.67 10.95
CA ILE A 361 18.45 -32.20 12.23
C ILE A 361 19.61 -31.26 11.93
N TYR A 362 19.54 -30.05 12.47
CA TYR A 362 20.57 -29.03 12.27
C TYR A 362 20.62 -28.07 13.46
N LEU A 363 21.67 -27.26 13.54
CA LEU A 363 21.82 -26.22 14.55
C LEU A 363 21.68 -24.84 13.91
N ASP A 364 20.71 -24.05 14.37
CA ASP A 364 20.54 -22.66 13.93
C ASP A 364 21.23 -21.69 14.87
N ILE A 365 22.06 -20.83 14.31
CA ILE A 365 22.74 -19.75 15.05
C ILE A 365 22.37 -18.41 14.42
N VAL A 366 21.83 -17.51 15.24
CA VAL A 366 21.58 -16.13 14.82
C VAL A 366 22.90 -15.37 14.83
N CYS A 367 23.26 -14.83 13.68
CA CYS A 367 24.52 -14.13 13.44
C CYS A 367 24.28 -12.72 12.93
N SER A 368 25.30 -11.88 12.99
CA SER A 368 25.35 -10.61 12.29
C SER A 368 26.49 -10.62 11.26
N LYS A 369 26.30 -9.94 10.14
CA LYS A 369 27.29 -9.80 9.09
C LYS A 369 28.04 -8.47 9.23
N ASN A 370 29.36 -8.53 9.23
CA ASN A 370 30.24 -7.36 9.18
C ASN A 370 31.20 -7.47 7.99
N GLY A 371 30.80 -6.90 6.84
CA GLY A 371 31.48 -7.14 5.57
C GLY A 371 31.37 -8.61 5.13
N ASP A 372 32.49 -9.32 5.03
CA ASP A 372 32.57 -10.73 4.66
C ASP A 372 32.65 -11.66 5.89
N GLN A 373 32.73 -11.11 7.10
CA GLN A 373 32.86 -11.86 8.33
C GLN A 373 31.47 -12.11 8.95
N ILE A 374 31.22 -13.33 9.35
CA ILE A 374 30.05 -13.75 10.11
C ILE A 374 30.39 -13.65 11.60
N LEU A 375 29.59 -12.90 12.36
CA LEU A 375 29.78 -12.73 13.80
C LEU A 375 28.63 -13.38 14.54
N ILE A 376 28.93 -14.33 15.40
CA ILE A 376 27.95 -14.96 16.30
C ILE A 376 27.63 -13.94 17.40
N LYS A 377 26.36 -13.55 17.52
CA LYS A 377 25.89 -12.60 18.54
C LYS A 377 24.55 -13.02 19.09
N PRO A 378 24.31 -12.83 20.40
CA PRO A 378 22.99 -13.03 20.96
C PRO A 378 21.95 -12.16 20.25
N ALA A 379 20.78 -12.72 19.94
CA ALA A 379 19.72 -12.07 19.16
C ALA A 379 19.30 -10.70 19.76
N ASN A 380 19.32 -10.55 21.08
CA ASN A 380 18.99 -9.30 21.79
C ASN A 380 20.07 -8.20 21.66
N THR A 381 21.28 -8.54 21.20
CA THR A 381 22.38 -7.58 21.00
C THR A 381 22.48 -7.09 19.56
N ILE A 382 21.81 -7.76 18.61
CA ILE A 382 21.77 -7.38 17.21
C ILE A 382 20.96 -6.09 17.08
N ARG A 383 21.63 -5.00 16.71
CA ARG A 383 20.97 -3.71 16.49
C ARG A 383 20.30 -3.69 15.14
N ASN A 384 19.25 -2.87 14.97
CA ASN A 384 18.55 -2.67 13.68
C ASN A 384 19.47 -2.24 12.51
N SER A 385 20.71 -1.88 12.78
CA SER A 385 21.72 -1.53 11.79
C SER A 385 22.47 -2.73 11.20
N ASP A 386 22.44 -3.87 11.90
CA ASP A 386 23.19 -5.06 11.50
C ASP A 386 22.32 -5.93 10.56
N SER A 387 22.93 -6.51 9.53
CA SER A 387 22.26 -7.51 8.72
C SER A 387 22.18 -8.81 9.55
N VAL A 388 20.97 -9.27 9.81
CA VAL A 388 20.73 -10.53 10.50
C VAL A 388 20.97 -11.68 9.50
N LEU A 389 21.77 -12.66 9.91
CA LEU A 389 22.05 -13.90 9.19
C LEU A 389 21.65 -15.05 10.10
N VAL A 390 20.88 -16.00 9.58
CA VAL A 390 20.68 -17.31 10.22
C VAL A 390 21.67 -18.27 9.58
N LEU A 391 22.55 -18.79 10.42
CA LEU A 391 23.55 -19.77 10.05
C LEU A 391 23.09 -21.15 10.49
N SER A 392 22.66 -21.97 9.56
CA SER A 392 22.30 -23.36 9.81
C SER A 392 23.51 -24.25 9.65
N LEU A 393 23.85 -24.99 10.67
CA LEU A 393 24.98 -25.93 10.67
C LEU A 393 24.45 -27.34 10.54
N LEU A 394 25.02 -28.05 9.60
CA LEU A 394 24.70 -29.44 9.30
C LEU A 394 25.98 -30.28 9.49
N ASP A 395 25.92 -31.31 10.29
CA ASP A 395 27.07 -32.22 10.36
C ASP A 395 27.21 -33.06 9.10
N GLN A 396 28.40 -33.57 8.84
CA GLN A 396 28.65 -34.29 7.59
C GLN A 396 27.87 -35.61 7.50
N ALA A 397 27.53 -36.25 8.62
CA ALA A 397 26.78 -37.51 8.60
C ALA A 397 25.32 -37.24 8.20
N GLU A 398 24.71 -36.15 8.76
CA GLU A 398 23.39 -35.74 8.38
C GLU A 398 23.31 -35.24 6.93
N TYR A 399 24.34 -34.52 6.47
CA TYR A 399 24.43 -34.13 5.05
C TYR A 399 24.46 -35.33 4.11
N GLU A 400 25.26 -36.37 4.47
CA GLU A 400 25.32 -37.61 3.71
C GLU A 400 24.00 -38.38 3.74
N ARG A 401 23.32 -38.39 4.88
CA ARG A 401 21.99 -38.99 5.05
C ARG A 401 20.95 -38.32 4.15
N LEU A 402 20.95 -36.99 4.13
CA LEU A 402 19.95 -36.22 3.35
C LEU A 402 20.20 -36.22 1.85
N THR A 403 21.47 -36.15 1.42
CA THR A 403 21.81 -35.96 0.01
C THR A 403 22.29 -37.23 -0.69
N GLY A 404 22.71 -38.25 0.06
CA GLY A 404 23.38 -39.46 -0.47
C GLY A 404 24.81 -39.20 -0.98
N ILE A 405 25.37 -38.01 -0.71
CA ILE A 405 26.68 -37.58 -1.18
C ILE A 405 27.64 -37.50 -0.01
N SER A 406 28.76 -38.24 -0.07
CA SER A 406 29.77 -38.17 0.98
C SER A 406 30.52 -36.84 0.94
N ALA A 407 30.60 -36.17 2.10
CA ALA A 407 31.26 -34.87 2.24
C ALA A 407 32.79 -35.02 2.35
N ASN A 408 33.29 -36.05 3.04
CA ASN A 408 34.72 -36.34 3.26
C ASN A 408 35.50 -35.06 3.67
N LEU A 409 35.02 -34.35 4.68
CA LEU A 409 35.63 -33.13 5.18
C LEU A 409 36.76 -33.44 6.18
N ASN A 410 37.83 -32.65 6.16
CA ASN A 410 38.81 -32.59 7.23
C ASN A 410 38.49 -31.44 8.16
N ASP A 411 39.04 -31.45 9.37
CA ASP A 411 38.83 -30.37 10.33
C ASP A 411 39.21 -28.99 9.74
N GLY A 412 38.31 -28.03 9.86
CA GLY A 412 38.43 -26.71 9.26
C GLY A 412 38.05 -26.62 7.78
N GLU A 413 37.65 -27.72 7.12
CA GLU A 413 37.06 -27.70 5.79
C GLU A 413 35.54 -27.72 5.87
N ILE A 414 34.87 -26.92 5.00
CA ILE A 414 33.41 -26.83 4.98
C ILE A 414 32.84 -26.92 3.55
N PHE A 415 31.61 -27.42 3.43
CA PHE A 415 30.78 -27.05 2.28
C PHE A 415 29.92 -25.86 2.68
N ALA A 416 29.72 -24.90 1.78
CA ALA A 416 28.94 -23.68 2.09
C ALA A 416 27.85 -23.49 1.03
N TRP A 417 26.65 -23.11 1.52
CA TRP A 417 25.60 -22.54 0.70
C TRP A 417 25.24 -21.16 1.29
N TYR A 418 25.42 -20.13 0.50
CA TYR A 418 25.13 -18.77 0.92
C TYR A 418 24.85 -17.91 -0.34
N PRO A 419 23.56 -17.73 -0.72
CA PRO A 419 23.20 -17.12 -2.02
C PRO A 419 23.63 -15.67 -2.17
N SER A 420 23.74 -14.92 -1.06
CA SER A 420 24.13 -13.50 -1.07
C SER A 420 25.63 -13.26 -0.90
N ALA A 421 26.44 -14.32 -0.66
CA ALA A 421 27.88 -14.18 -0.51
C ALA A 421 28.64 -14.19 -1.84
N VAL A 422 29.76 -13.47 -1.84
CA VAL A 422 30.76 -13.68 -2.89
C VAL A 422 31.51 -14.98 -2.62
N GLN A 423 31.49 -15.91 -3.55
CA GLN A 423 32.18 -17.19 -3.41
C GLN A 423 33.69 -16.97 -3.27
N LYS A 424 34.25 -17.33 -2.13
CA LYS A 424 35.66 -17.24 -1.77
C LYS A 424 36.17 -18.63 -1.36
N ASP A 425 37.48 -18.78 -1.30
CA ASP A 425 38.13 -20.01 -0.86
C ASP A 425 38.02 -20.21 0.68
N SER A 426 37.63 -19.18 1.42
CA SER A 426 37.42 -19.25 2.87
C SER A 426 36.25 -18.43 3.32
N VAL A 427 35.65 -18.84 4.45
CA VAL A 427 34.59 -18.12 5.22
C VAL A 427 35.10 -17.93 6.63
N THR A 428 35.01 -16.70 7.13
CA THR A 428 35.43 -16.37 8.50
C THR A 428 34.20 -16.24 9.39
N VAL A 429 34.17 -17.03 10.47
CA VAL A 429 33.13 -16.97 11.51
C VAL A 429 33.81 -16.57 12.81
N ASP A 430 33.44 -15.42 13.35
CA ASP A 430 34.14 -14.72 14.43
C ASP A 430 35.64 -14.56 14.10
N GLU A 431 36.51 -15.22 14.85
CA GLU A 431 37.97 -15.18 14.65
C GLU A 431 38.51 -16.42 13.92
N THR A 432 37.62 -17.40 13.61
CA THR A 432 38.00 -18.67 12.99
C THR A 432 37.78 -18.62 11.49
N GLU A 433 38.81 -18.99 10.73
CA GLU A 433 38.75 -19.12 9.25
C GLU A 433 38.55 -20.57 8.87
N PHE A 434 37.51 -20.83 8.08
CA PHE A 434 37.19 -22.14 7.53
C PHE A 434 37.47 -22.15 6.01
N THR A 435 38.11 -23.20 5.53
CA THR A 435 38.39 -23.40 4.09
C THR A 435 37.17 -23.99 3.39
N VAL A 436 36.69 -23.32 2.35
CA VAL A 436 35.55 -23.81 1.58
C VAL A 436 36.01 -24.82 0.54
N LYS A 437 35.78 -26.08 0.81
CA LYS A 437 36.07 -27.16 -0.12
C LYS A 437 35.12 -27.21 -1.32
N LYS A 438 33.85 -26.80 -1.09
CA LYS A 438 32.82 -26.75 -2.12
C LYS A 438 31.74 -25.74 -1.80
N TRP A 439 31.39 -24.93 -2.78
CA TRP A 439 30.14 -24.16 -2.75
C TRP A 439 29.00 -25.00 -3.30
N LEU A 440 27.91 -25.08 -2.53
CA LEU A 440 26.71 -25.83 -2.92
C LEU A 440 25.81 -24.96 -3.81
N ASP A 441 25.31 -25.55 -4.89
CA ASP A 441 24.42 -24.87 -5.83
C ASP A 441 22.98 -24.67 -5.27
N LYS A 442 22.60 -25.56 -4.33
CA LYS A 442 21.28 -25.57 -3.70
C LYS A 442 21.41 -25.72 -2.18
N ASN A 443 20.42 -25.19 -1.48
CA ASN A 443 20.28 -25.46 -0.05
C ASN A 443 20.16 -26.98 0.17
N PRO A 444 21.00 -27.58 1.03
CA PRO A 444 20.86 -28.99 1.37
C PRO A 444 19.66 -29.27 2.27
N LEU A 445 19.20 -28.27 3.04
CA LEU A 445 18.01 -28.36 3.87
C LEU A 445 16.77 -28.03 3.03
N THR A 446 15.67 -28.70 3.32
CA THR A 446 14.38 -28.51 2.64
C THR A 446 13.36 -27.75 3.50
N CYS A 447 13.75 -27.36 4.72
CA CYS A 447 12.94 -26.49 5.56
C CYS A 447 12.65 -25.15 4.88
N GLY A 448 11.52 -24.51 5.23
CA GLY A 448 11.12 -23.22 4.66
C GLY A 448 12.19 -22.15 4.90
N GLU A 449 12.60 -21.45 3.83
CA GLU A 449 13.55 -20.36 3.95
C GLU A 449 12.93 -19.19 4.74
N ASP A 450 13.64 -18.68 5.74
CA ASP A 450 13.24 -17.43 6.39
C ASP A 450 13.49 -16.25 5.45
N ALA A 451 12.41 -15.69 4.93
CA ALA A 451 12.48 -14.60 3.95
C ALA A 451 12.94 -13.25 4.57
N VAL A 452 13.08 -13.18 5.88
CA VAL A 452 13.40 -11.95 6.63
C VAL A 452 14.88 -11.77 6.85
N SER A 453 15.61 -12.87 7.04
CA SER A 453 17.05 -12.91 7.28
C SER A 453 17.81 -13.42 6.04
N ASP A 454 19.08 -13.08 5.95
CA ASP A 454 19.99 -13.84 5.08
C ASP A 454 20.16 -15.25 5.68
N ASN A 455 20.17 -16.27 4.86
CA ASN A 455 20.34 -17.65 5.28
C ASN A 455 21.63 -18.21 4.69
N ALA A 456 22.40 -18.88 5.50
CA ALA A 456 23.59 -19.62 5.09
C ALA A 456 23.58 -21.01 5.73
N VAL A 457 23.99 -22.01 4.97
CA VAL A 457 24.16 -23.37 5.48
C VAL A 457 25.63 -23.77 5.34
N LEU A 458 26.20 -24.21 6.43
CA LEU A 458 27.55 -24.79 6.43
C LEU A 458 27.45 -26.27 6.80
N VAL A 459 28.06 -27.11 5.97
CA VAL A 459 28.29 -28.52 6.31
C VAL A 459 29.69 -28.64 6.91
N VAL A 460 29.77 -29.17 8.13
CA VAL A 460 31.00 -29.21 8.95
C VAL A 460 31.29 -30.62 9.44
N THR A 461 32.48 -30.82 9.97
CA THR A 461 32.80 -32.06 10.69
C THR A 461 32.16 -32.09 12.07
N ASP A 462 32.01 -33.26 12.69
CA ASP A 462 31.46 -33.41 14.04
C ASP A 462 32.29 -32.63 15.09
N GLU A 463 33.61 -32.49 14.86
CA GLU A 463 34.48 -31.71 15.75
C GLU A 463 34.22 -30.20 15.60
N ASP A 464 34.09 -29.72 14.38
CA ASP A 464 33.76 -28.31 14.13
C ASP A 464 32.33 -27.98 14.54
N PHE A 465 31.37 -28.90 14.38
CA PHE A 465 30.00 -28.75 14.87
C PHE A 465 29.97 -28.47 16.38
N LYS A 466 30.72 -29.26 17.15
CA LYS A 466 30.86 -29.04 18.58
C LYS A 466 31.51 -27.71 18.94
N LYS A 467 32.51 -27.27 18.19
CA LYS A 467 33.13 -25.94 18.38
C LYS A 467 32.12 -24.82 18.15
N PHE A 468 31.28 -24.91 17.15
CA PHE A 468 30.22 -23.92 16.92
C PHE A 468 29.19 -23.90 18.03
N ASP A 469 28.79 -25.06 18.55
CA ASP A 469 27.86 -25.13 19.69
C ASP A 469 28.46 -24.56 20.99
N GLU A 470 29.75 -24.80 21.23
CA GLU A 470 30.50 -24.17 22.35
C GLU A 470 30.56 -22.64 22.19
N MET A 471 30.90 -22.14 20.99
CA MET A 471 30.91 -20.69 20.68
C MET A 471 29.54 -20.05 20.91
N ARG A 472 28.48 -20.70 20.46
CA ARG A 472 27.11 -20.27 20.70
C ARG A 472 26.78 -20.24 22.19
N THR A 473 27.07 -21.31 22.91
CA THR A 473 26.80 -21.43 24.34
C THR A 473 27.54 -20.36 25.13
N GLU A 474 28.79 -20.05 24.78
CA GLU A 474 29.56 -19.01 25.45
C GLU A 474 28.98 -17.61 25.19
N MET A 475 28.54 -17.34 24.01
CA MET A 475 27.89 -16.05 23.63
C MET A 475 26.55 -15.83 24.36
N TYR A 476 25.83 -16.89 24.66
CA TYR A 476 24.54 -16.81 25.36
C TYR A 476 24.69 -16.84 26.88
N LYS A 477 25.88 -17.00 27.43
CA LYS A 477 26.11 -16.94 28.89
C LYS A 477 25.65 -15.60 29.47
N GLY A 478 24.71 -15.65 30.40
CA GLY A 478 24.17 -14.47 31.09
C GLY A 478 22.97 -13.82 30.38
N VAL A 479 22.46 -14.38 29.28
CA VAL A 479 21.22 -13.98 28.68
C VAL A 479 20.09 -14.82 29.30
N SER A 480 19.06 -14.17 29.89
CA SER A 480 17.98 -14.88 30.61
C SER A 480 17.06 -15.73 29.74
N SER A 481 17.20 -15.65 28.42
CA SER A 481 16.50 -16.48 27.43
C SER A 481 17.41 -17.45 26.68
N ALA A 482 18.63 -17.72 27.23
CA ALA A 482 19.53 -18.68 26.62
C ALA A 482 18.97 -20.09 26.75
N PRO A 483 18.99 -20.90 25.66
CA PRO A 483 18.65 -22.31 25.77
C PRO A 483 19.59 -23.00 26.77
N ALA A 484 19.02 -23.80 27.66
CA ALA A 484 19.80 -24.58 28.61
C ALA A 484 20.14 -25.94 28.00
N GLY A 485 21.31 -26.06 27.39
CA GLY A 485 21.78 -27.33 26.80
C GLY A 485 21.89 -27.29 25.29
N GLU A 486 21.81 -28.44 24.64
CA GLU A 486 21.77 -28.60 23.20
C GLU A 486 20.57 -27.84 22.64
N ASP A 487 20.77 -27.17 21.51
CA ASP A 487 19.76 -26.27 20.88
C ASP A 487 19.58 -26.68 19.43
N LEU A 488 19.32 -27.97 19.25
CA LEU A 488 19.07 -28.50 17.91
C LEU A 488 17.70 -28.08 17.41
N THR A 489 17.60 -27.97 16.11
CA THR A 489 16.35 -27.78 15.36
C THR A 489 16.07 -29.07 14.59
N LEU A 490 14.90 -29.64 14.84
CA LEU A 490 14.36 -30.77 14.09
C LEU A 490 13.26 -30.26 13.16
N HIS A 491 13.45 -30.46 11.87
CA HIS A 491 12.42 -30.22 10.85
C HIS A 491 11.80 -31.54 10.41
N LEU A 492 10.47 -31.62 10.44
CA LEU A 492 9.67 -32.76 10.04
C LEU A 492 8.73 -32.33 8.90
N GLY A 493 8.93 -32.92 7.72
CA GLY A 493 8.13 -32.66 6.54
C GLY A 493 7.39 -33.91 6.07
N LEU A 494 6.12 -33.80 5.71
CA LEU A 494 5.29 -34.89 5.23
C LEU A 494 4.43 -34.45 4.06
N ASP A 495 4.58 -35.08 2.90
CA ASP A 495 3.63 -34.96 1.79
C ASP A 495 2.67 -36.15 1.77
N ILE A 496 1.39 -35.86 1.61
CA ILE A 496 0.28 -36.83 1.73
C ILE A 496 -0.41 -36.96 0.37
N THR A 497 -0.57 -38.20 -0.08
CA THR A 497 -1.34 -38.49 -1.30
C THR A 497 -2.84 -38.43 -1.00
N GLY A 498 -3.59 -37.60 -1.75
CA GLY A 498 -5.04 -37.50 -1.57
C GLY A 498 -5.59 -36.13 -1.96
N SER A 499 -6.88 -35.94 -1.65
CA SER A 499 -7.55 -34.64 -1.82
C SER A 499 -7.07 -33.62 -0.78
N GLU A 500 -7.42 -32.36 -0.96
CA GLU A 500 -7.09 -31.28 0.00
C GLU A 500 -7.67 -31.56 1.41
N THR A 501 -8.86 -32.13 1.47
CA THR A 501 -9.49 -32.54 2.74
C THR A 501 -8.75 -33.73 3.37
N ASP A 502 -8.32 -34.72 2.58
CA ASP A 502 -7.53 -35.86 3.08
C ASP A 502 -6.22 -35.41 3.71
N LYS A 503 -5.56 -34.40 3.11
CA LYS A 503 -4.31 -33.85 3.65
C LYS A 503 -4.49 -33.20 5.03
N ILE A 504 -5.63 -32.55 5.25
CA ILE A 504 -5.98 -31.96 6.55
C ILE A 504 -6.33 -33.07 7.55
N ASP A 505 -7.18 -34.01 7.15
CA ASP A 505 -7.70 -35.07 8.04
C ASP A 505 -6.58 -36.03 8.49
N PHE A 506 -5.67 -36.40 7.62
CA PHE A 506 -4.51 -37.22 7.95
C PHE A 506 -3.38 -36.43 8.60
N GLY A 507 -3.16 -35.18 8.21
CA GLY A 507 -2.08 -34.34 8.75
C GLY A 507 -2.32 -33.87 10.17
N THR A 508 -3.58 -33.61 10.53
CA THR A 508 -3.94 -33.09 11.86
C THR A 508 -3.48 -34.02 13.01
N PRO A 509 -3.79 -35.32 13.02
CA PRO A 509 -3.34 -36.21 14.11
C PRO A 509 -1.82 -36.37 14.16
N VAL A 510 -1.12 -36.30 13.02
CA VAL A 510 0.36 -36.36 12.98
C VAL A 510 0.94 -35.11 13.64
N MET A 511 0.42 -33.93 13.30
CA MET A 511 0.85 -32.67 13.89
C MET A 511 0.55 -32.62 15.39
N GLU A 512 -0.62 -33.06 15.82
CA GLU A 512 -1.04 -33.07 17.22
C GLU A 512 -0.17 -34.03 18.07
N ALA A 513 0.20 -35.19 17.53
CA ALA A 513 1.04 -36.12 18.23
C ALA A 513 2.37 -35.53 18.67
N VAL A 514 3.04 -34.75 17.82
CA VAL A 514 4.30 -34.07 18.17
C VAL A 514 4.05 -32.90 19.14
N LYS A 515 2.96 -32.13 18.96
CA LYS A 515 2.59 -31.05 19.90
C LYS A 515 2.27 -31.55 21.31
N ASP A 516 1.66 -32.69 21.41
CA ASP A 516 1.28 -33.28 22.70
C ASP A 516 2.50 -33.81 23.49
N LEU A 517 3.63 -34.09 22.84
CA LEU A 517 4.88 -34.43 23.53
C LEU A 517 5.29 -33.29 24.50
N ARG A 518 5.18 -32.04 24.09
CA ARG A 518 5.48 -30.92 25.00
C ARG A 518 4.54 -30.83 26.18
N LYS A 519 3.25 -31.10 25.98
CA LYS A 519 2.26 -31.12 27.08
C LYS A 519 2.48 -32.27 28.03
N ASN A 520 2.99 -33.39 27.54
CA ASN A 520 3.19 -34.63 28.31
C ASN A 520 4.59 -34.76 28.89
N GLY A 521 5.44 -33.73 28.78
CA GLY A 521 6.83 -33.72 29.30
C GLY A 521 7.81 -34.54 28.48
N GLY A 522 7.49 -34.91 27.26
CA GLY A 522 8.39 -35.57 26.30
C GLY A 522 9.36 -34.62 25.59
N LEU A 523 9.11 -33.31 25.69
CA LEU A 523 9.98 -32.25 25.24
C LEU A 523 10.16 -31.21 26.35
N SER A 524 11.30 -30.52 26.35
CA SER A 524 11.64 -29.51 27.38
C SER A 524 10.64 -28.34 27.33
N GLU A 525 10.43 -27.67 28.47
CA GLU A 525 9.56 -26.48 28.54
C GLU A 525 10.06 -25.32 27.64
N ASN A 526 11.37 -25.29 27.39
CA ASN A 526 12.00 -24.27 26.55
C ASN A 526 11.89 -24.56 25.05
N SER A 527 11.43 -25.76 24.65
CA SER A 527 11.26 -26.12 23.26
C SER A 527 10.19 -25.26 22.59
N TRP A 528 10.40 -24.89 21.35
CA TRP A 528 9.43 -24.15 20.54
C TRP A 528 8.99 -24.99 19.35
N ILE A 529 7.68 -25.16 19.16
CA ILE A 529 7.12 -25.90 18.03
C ILE A 529 6.41 -24.94 17.08
N THR A 530 6.93 -24.82 15.88
CA THR A 530 6.24 -24.20 14.75
C THR A 530 5.68 -25.30 13.89
N SER A 531 4.43 -25.23 13.51
CA SER A 531 3.82 -26.28 12.70
C SER A 531 2.63 -25.75 11.92
N GLY A 532 2.40 -26.29 10.74
CA GLY A 532 1.25 -25.97 9.91
C GLY A 532 0.92 -27.10 8.95
N ILE A 533 -0.35 -27.18 8.59
CA ILE A 533 -0.80 -27.98 7.46
C ILE A 533 -1.00 -27.00 6.32
N ARG A 534 -0.17 -27.10 5.28
CA ARG A 534 -0.14 -26.17 4.16
C ARG A 534 -1.52 -25.85 3.62
N GLN A 535 -2.38 -26.87 3.51
CA GLN A 535 -3.74 -26.70 2.99
C GLN A 535 -4.65 -25.89 3.91
N GLN A 536 -4.50 -26.05 5.22
CA GLN A 536 -5.25 -25.29 6.23
C GLN A 536 -4.78 -23.83 6.27
N GLU A 537 -3.48 -23.63 6.13
CA GLU A 537 -2.86 -22.31 6.11
C GLU A 537 -3.23 -21.51 4.85
N TYR A 538 -3.48 -22.16 3.72
CA TYR A 538 -4.01 -21.49 2.53
C TYR A 538 -5.32 -20.75 2.81
N GLU A 539 -6.26 -21.37 3.53
CA GLU A 539 -7.53 -20.72 3.87
C GLU A 539 -7.31 -19.44 4.68
N SER A 540 -6.42 -19.52 5.69
CA SER A 540 -6.04 -18.36 6.52
C SER A 540 -5.42 -17.24 5.70
N TYR A 541 -4.45 -17.58 4.88
CA TYR A 541 -3.75 -16.60 4.03
C TYR A 541 -4.67 -15.96 2.98
N TYR A 542 -5.61 -16.71 2.41
CA TYR A 542 -6.61 -16.15 1.50
C TYR A 542 -7.57 -15.22 2.25
N ALA A 543 -7.93 -15.53 3.48
CA ALA A 543 -8.76 -14.65 4.31
C ALA A 543 -8.06 -13.30 4.55
N ASP A 544 -6.80 -13.32 4.98
CA ASP A 544 -6.04 -12.12 5.29
C ASP A 544 -5.70 -11.31 4.03
N ASN A 545 -5.04 -11.93 3.06
CA ASN A 545 -4.54 -11.24 1.89
C ASN A 545 -5.64 -10.89 0.89
N GLY A 546 -6.70 -11.70 0.81
CA GLY A 546 -7.91 -11.37 0.06
C GLY A 546 -8.62 -10.14 0.65
N SER A 547 -8.68 -10.04 1.98
CA SER A 547 -9.23 -8.87 2.68
C SER A 547 -8.38 -7.62 2.47
N LEU A 548 -7.04 -7.74 2.50
CA LEU A 548 -6.12 -6.64 2.19
C LEU A 548 -6.28 -6.18 0.73
N LEU A 549 -6.40 -7.09 -0.21
CA LEU A 549 -6.66 -6.74 -1.62
C LEU A 549 -8.02 -6.08 -1.79
N PHE A 550 -9.05 -6.56 -1.09
CA PHE A 550 -10.37 -5.95 -1.09
C PHE A 550 -10.30 -4.48 -0.62
N ILE A 551 -9.64 -4.21 0.51
CA ILE A 551 -9.43 -2.84 1.00
C ILE A 551 -8.61 -2.03 0.01
N GLY A 552 -7.59 -2.63 -0.59
CA GLY A 552 -6.78 -2.02 -1.65
C GLY A 552 -7.63 -1.53 -2.82
N ILE A 553 -8.57 -2.33 -3.30
CA ILE A 553 -9.51 -1.98 -4.38
C ILE A 553 -10.45 -0.85 -3.92
N PHE A 554 -10.96 -0.92 -2.70
CA PHE A 554 -11.84 0.11 -2.13
C PHE A 554 -11.16 1.46 -1.99
N LEU A 555 -10.02 1.52 -1.29
CA LEU A 555 -9.22 2.74 -1.16
C LEU A 555 -8.73 3.27 -2.52
N GLY A 556 -8.33 2.36 -3.40
CA GLY A 556 -7.93 2.70 -4.76
C GLY A 556 -9.06 3.38 -5.54
N SER A 557 -10.28 2.86 -5.44
CA SER A 557 -11.46 3.44 -6.09
C SER A 557 -11.81 4.82 -5.51
N LEU A 558 -11.67 4.99 -4.20
CA LEU A 558 -11.89 6.26 -3.50
C LEU A 558 -10.85 7.32 -3.91
N PHE A 559 -9.58 6.96 -3.97
CA PHE A 559 -8.51 7.86 -4.41
C PHE A 559 -8.62 8.20 -5.90
N LEU A 560 -9.04 7.24 -6.74
CA LEU A 560 -9.36 7.49 -8.14
C LEU A 560 -10.50 8.50 -8.30
N MET A 561 -11.59 8.36 -7.52
CA MET A 561 -12.68 9.31 -7.49
C MET A 561 -12.17 10.69 -7.05
N GLY A 562 -11.35 10.74 -6.00
CA GLY A 562 -10.70 11.97 -5.55
C GLY A 562 -9.89 12.65 -6.65
N THR A 563 -9.05 11.88 -7.33
CA THR A 563 -8.25 12.35 -8.46
C THR A 563 -9.14 12.87 -9.60
N ALA A 564 -10.17 12.12 -10.00
CA ALA A 564 -11.11 12.50 -11.04
C ALA A 564 -11.81 13.84 -10.73
N MET A 565 -12.21 14.02 -9.47
CA MET A 565 -12.88 15.24 -9.02
C MET A 565 -11.94 16.44 -8.96
N ILE A 566 -10.72 16.27 -8.48
CA ILE A 566 -9.72 17.35 -8.49
C ILE A 566 -9.47 17.79 -9.93
N ILE A 567 -9.32 16.84 -10.84
CA ILE A 567 -9.14 17.10 -12.27
C ILE A 567 -10.34 17.83 -12.86
N TYR A 568 -11.53 17.32 -12.61
CA TYR A 568 -12.78 17.89 -13.15
C TYR A 568 -12.98 19.34 -12.71
N TYR A 569 -12.91 19.62 -11.41
CA TYR A 569 -13.08 20.97 -10.89
C TYR A 569 -12.01 21.93 -11.42
N LYS A 570 -10.80 21.45 -11.53
CA LYS A 570 -9.70 22.22 -12.09
C LYS A 570 -9.95 22.59 -13.55
N GLN A 571 -10.34 21.62 -14.37
CA GLN A 571 -10.61 21.88 -15.79
C GLN A 571 -11.78 22.85 -16.01
N ILE A 572 -12.84 22.73 -15.21
CA ILE A 572 -13.96 23.68 -15.27
C ILE A 572 -13.49 25.09 -14.90
N SER A 573 -12.71 25.24 -13.83
CA SER A 573 -12.21 26.55 -13.42
C SER A 573 -11.33 27.19 -14.49
N GLU A 574 -10.40 26.41 -15.04
CA GLU A 574 -9.50 26.85 -16.12
C GLU A 574 -10.29 27.17 -17.41
N GLY A 575 -11.31 26.37 -17.74
CA GLY A 575 -12.16 26.59 -18.93
C GLY A 575 -12.81 27.99 -18.96
N TYR A 576 -13.35 28.45 -17.83
CA TYR A 576 -13.95 29.77 -17.75
C TYR A 576 -12.93 30.93 -17.76
N GLU A 577 -11.74 30.71 -17.18
CA GLU A 577 -10.67 31.70 -17.25
C GLU A 577 -10.09 31.81 -18.66
N ASP A 578 -9.91 30.69 -19.31
CA ASP A 578 -9.36 30.61 -20.66
C ASP A 578 -10.33 31.13 -21.73
N GLN A 579 -11.64 30.99 -21.54
CA GLN A 579 -12.63 31.55 -22.47
C GLN A 579 -12.38 33.04 -22.74
N LYS A 580 -12.12 33.82 -21.69
CA LYS A 580 -11.80 35.25 -21.82
C LYS A 580 -10.45 35.49 -22.51
N ARG A 581 -9.43 34.69 -22.14
CA ARG A 581 -8.07 34.78 -22.74
C ARG A 581 -8.08 34.45 -24.21
N PHE A 582 -8.85 33.45 -24.63
CA PHE A 582 -9.00 33.07 -26.04
C PHE A 582 -9.74 34.11 -26.89
N GLU A 583 -10.77 34.71 -26.32
CA GLU A 583 -11.43 35.82 -27.00
C GLU A 583 -10.46 36.97 -27.30
N ILE A 584 -9.59 37.30 -26.35
CA ILE A 584 -8.57 38.33 -26.55
C ILE A 584 -7.53 37.87 -27.61
N MET A 585 -7.03 36.63 -27.54
CA MET A 585 -6.06 36.10 -28.51
C MET A 585 -6.61 36.07 -29.93
N GLN A 586 -7.89 35.75 -30.11
CA GLN A 586 -8.55 35.79 -31.42
C GLN A 586 -8.67 37.24 -31.95
N LYS A 587 -8.95 38.21 -31.08
CA LYS A 587 -8.97 39.64 -31.42
C LYS A 587 -7.58 40.16 -31.84
N VAL A 588 -6.50 39.56 -31.37
CA VAL A 588 -5.11 39.90 -31.72
C VAL A 588 -4.65 39.15 -32.98
N GLY A 589 -5.50 38.30 -33.60
CA GLY A 589 -5.22 37.72 -34.93
C GLY A 589 -4.81 36.23 -34.89
N LEU A 590 -4.87 35.54 -33.74
CA LEU A 590 -4.64 34.09 -33.71
C LEU A 590 -5.82 33.30 -34.28
N SER A 591 -5.51 32.35 -35.16
CA SER A 591 -6.51 31.48 -35.74
C SER A 591 -7.09 30.52 -34.67
N ARG A 592 -8.36 30.12 -34.84
CA ARG A 592 -9.02 29.13 -33.95
C ARG A 592 -8.23 27.81 -33.87
N ARG A 593 -7.53 27.41 -34.91
CA ARG A 593 -6.70 26.20 -34.97
C ARG A 593 -5.45 26.32 -34.07
N GLU A 594 -4.76 27.45 -34.09
CA GLU A 594 -3.56 27.70 -33.29
C GLU A 594 -3.92 27.81 -31.83
N VAL A 595 -5.00 28.50 -31.49
CA VAL A 595 -5.54 28.57 -30.12
C VAL A 595 -5.85 27.16 -29.62
N ARG A 596 -6.62 26.37 -30.37
CA ARG A 596 -7.00 25.00 -29.97
C ARG A 596 -5.79 24.07 -29.80
N SER A 597 -4.80 24.18 -30.69
CA SER A 597 -3.56 23.39 -30.59
C SER A 597 -2.71 23.76 -29.35
N SER A 598 -2.60 25.08 -29.09
CA SER A 598 -1.87 25.56 -27.90
C SER A 598 -2.52 25.09 -26.58
N VAL A 599 -3.84 25.21 -26.51
CA VAL A 599 -4.65 24.73 -25.37
C VAL A 599 -4.45 23.24 -25.16
N ARG A 600 -4.61 22.45 -26.20
CA ARG A 600 -4.48 21.00 -26.13
C ARG A 600 -3.11 20.60 -25.56
N ARG A 601 -2.02 21.24 -26.01
CA ARG A 601 -0.67 20.99 -25.48
C ARG A 601 -0.55 21.34 -24.00
N GLN A 602 -1.09 22.49 -23.59
CA GLN A 602 -1.05 22.91 -22.18
C GLN A 602 -1.83 21.95 -21.28
N ILE A 603 -3.04 21.55 -21.70
CA ILE A 603 -3.87 20.60 -20.94
C ILE A 603 -3.17 19.25 -20.82
N LEU A 604 -2.61 18.72 -21.92
CA LEU A 604 -1.86 17.48 -21.90
C LEU A 604 -0.67 17.53 -20.95
N MET A 605 0.15 18.59 -20.99
CA MET A 605 1.28 18.73 -20.08
C MET A 605 0.84 18.77 -18.61
N VAL A 606 -0.16 19.59 -18.29
CA VAL A 606 -0.68 19.72 -16.92
C VAL A 606 -1.28 18.43 -16.44
N PHE A 607 -1.91 17.65 -17.33
CA PHE A 607 -2.63 16.45 -16.98
C PHE A 607 -1.71 15.24 -16.80
N PHE A 608 -0.79 15.03 -17.74
CA PHE A 608 0.08 13.84 -17.69
C PHE A 608 1.33 14.02 -16.83
N LEU A 609 1.73 15.25 -16.48
CA LEU A 609 2.88 15.47 -15.60
C LEU A 609 2.74 14.79 -14.23
N PRO A 610 1.60 14.89 -13.52
CA PRO A 610 1.40 14.16 -12.25
C PRO A 610 1.48 12.64 -12.41
N LEU A 611 0.94 12.09 -13.50
CA LEU A 611 0.98 10.66 -13.80
C LEU A 611 2.42 10.18 -14.05
N LEU A 612 3.18 10.91 -14.86
CA LEU A 612 4.58 10.59 -15.13
C LEU A 612 5.43 10.64 -13.84
N MET A 613 5.17 11.62 -12.97
CA MET A 613 5.82 11.69 -11.67
C MET A 613 5.41 10.54 -10.74
N ALA A 614 4.14 10.13 -10.75
CA ALA A 614 3.68 8.97 -10.00
C ALA A 614 4.33 7.66 -10.49
N MET A 615 4.49 7.50 -11.80
CA MET A 615 5.23 6.37 -12.39
C MET A 615 6.71 6.39 -11.96
N LEU A 616 7.34 7.57 -11.93
CA LEU A 616 8.70 7.71 -11.44
C LEU A 616 8.80 7.35 -9.95
N HIS A 617 7.84 7.81 -9.13
CA HIS A 617 7.84 7.49 -7.70
C HIS A 617 7.74 5.98 -7.45
N ILE A 618 6.85 5.26 -8.15
CA ILE A 618 6.73 3.81 -7.99
C ILE A 618 8.00 3.08 -8.46
N THR A 619 8.62 3.53 -9.54
CA THR A 619 9.88 2.95 -10.03
C THR A 619 11.01 3.12 -9.02
N MET A 620 11.13 4.30 -8.40
CA MET A 620 12.14 4.55 -7.38
C MET A 620 11.85 3.87 -6.04
N ALA A 621 10.57 3.66 -5.71
CA ALA A 621 10.14 2.93 -4.52
C ALA A 621 10.24 1.40 -4.68
N PHE A 622 10.32 0.90 -5.92
CA PHE A 622 10.29 -0.53 -6.24
C PHE A 622 11.28 -1.38 -5.42
N PRO A 623 12.57 -1.01 -5.27
CA PRO A 623 13.52 -1.80 -4.47
C PRO A 623 13.10 -1.93 -3.01
N MET A 624 12.63 -0.85 -2.40
CA MET A 624 12.18 -0.84 -1.01
C MET A 624 10.92 -1.68 -0.82
N ILE A 625 9.95 -1.55 -1.73
CA ILE A 625 8.70 -2.34 -1.68
C ILE A 625 9.01 -3.84 -1.85
N ARG A 626 9.91 -4.20 -2.76
CA ARG A 626 10.35 -5.58 -2.91
C ARG A 626 10.86 -6.15 -1.58
N ARG A 627 11.65 -5.39 -0.83
CA ARG A 627 12.15 -5.82 0.49
C ARG A 627 11.06 -5.93 1.53
N LEU A 628 10.07 -5.01 1.50
CA LEU A 628 8.89 -5.15 2.35
C LEU A 628 8.07 -6.39 2.01
N LEU A 629 7.98 -6.76 0.73
CA LEU A 629 7.27 -7.96 0.29
C LEU A 629 7.98 -9.25 0.72
N LEU A 630 9.30 -9.25 0.89
CA LEU A 630 10.03 -10.38 1.46
C LEU A 630 9.56 -10.71 2.88
N LEU A 631 9.14 -9.72 3.68
CA LEU A 631 8.57 -9.96 5.02
C LEU A 631 7.26 -10.76 5.00
N PHE A 632 6.57 -10.73 3.86
CA PHE A 632 5.38 -11.56 3.61
C PHE A 632 5.73 -12.89 2.93
N GLY A 633 7.02 -13.21 2.77
CA GLY A 633 7.49 -14.45 2.11
C GLY A 633 7.47 -14.38 0.58
N MET A 634 7.26 -13.21 -0.02
CA MET A 634 7.21 -13.07 -1.47
C MET A 634 8.60 -12.88 -2.07
N THR A 635 9.17 -13.94 -2.62
CA THR A 635 10.50 -13.97 -3.26
C THR A 635 10.46 -13.75 -4.77
N ASN A 636 9.32 -14.01 -5.43
CA ASN A 636 9.15 -13.94 -6.88
C ASN A 636 9.14 -12.51 -7.42
N THR A 637 10.33 -11.95 -7.67
CA THR A 637 10.50 -10.61 -8.23
C THR A 637 9.87 -10.45 -9.63
N LYS A 638 9.86 -11.51 -10.46
CA LYS A 638 9.27 -11.43 -11.81
C LYS A 638 7.76 -11.22 -11.74
N LEU A 639 7.09 -11.93 -10.85
CA LEU A 639 5.66 -11.76 -10.59
C LEU A 639 5.38 -10.33 -10.11
N PHE A 640 6.17 -9.81 -9.15
CA PHE A 640 6.01 -8.44 -8.65
C PHE A 640 6.17 -7.39 -9.75
N ILE A 641 7.15 -7.52 -10.64
CA ILE A 641 7.32 -6.65 -11.81
C ILE A 641 6.07 -6.71 -12.69
N GLY A 642 5.58 -7.92 -13.00
CA GLY A 642 4.39 -8.12 -13.82
C GLY A 642 3.14 -7.48 -13.24
N CYS A 643 2.86 -7.70 -11.95
CA CYS A 643 1.73 -7.11 -11.23
C CYS A 643 1.82 -5.57 -11.17
N THR A 644 3.01 -5.04 -10.90
CA THR A 644 3.23 -3.59 -10.87
C THR A 644 3.03 -2.97 -12.26
N ALA A 645 3.59 -3.57 -13.30
CA ALA A 645 3.42 -3.10 -14.68
C ALA A 645 1.94 -3.15 -15.13
N GLY A 646 1.24 -4.25 -14.81
CA GLY A 646 -0.19 -4.40 -15.06
C GLY A 646 -1.02 -3.33 -14.35
N THR A 647 -0.76 -3.08 -13.07
CA THR A 647 -1.42 -2.03 -12.28
C THR A 647 -1.18 -0.66 -12.87
N VAL A 648 0.05 -0.32 -13.24
CA VAL A 648 0.40 0.96 -13.88
C VAL A 648 -0.34 1.11 -15.21
N LEU A 649 -0.42 0.07 -16.03
CA LEU A 649 -1.12 0.10 -17.31
C LEU A 649 -2.62 0.34 -17.13
N ILE A 650 -3.28 -0.44 -16.25
CA ILE A 650 -4.71 -0.29 -15.95
C ILE A 650 -4.99 1.13 -15.43
N PHE A 651 -4.17 1.59 -14.48
CA PHE A 651 -4.31 2.95 -13.94
C PHE A 651 -4.16 4.02 -15.02
N ALA A 652 -3.17 3.91 -15.90
CA ALA A 652 -2.96 4.85 -17.00
C ALA A 652 -4.14 4.89 -17.98
N VAL A 653 -4.77 3.73 -18.27
CA VAL A 653 -5.98 3.65 -19.10
C VAL A 653 -7.15 4.36 -18.41
N VAL A 654 -7.42 4.06 -17.13
CA VAL A 654 -8.50 4.70 -16.37
C VAL A 654 -8.27 6.21 -16.25
N TYR A 655 -7.04 6.62 -15.97
CA TYR A 655 -6.65 8.03 -15.91
C TYR A 655 -6.87 8.74 -17.26
N GLY A 656 -6.53 8.07 -18.37
CA GLY A 656 -6.78 8.54 -19.72
C GLY A 656 -8.28 8.70 -20.03
N LEU A 657 -9.13 7.78 -19.56
CA LEU A 657 -10.58 7.88 -19.69
C LEU A 657 -11.14 9.09 -18.92
N ILE A 658 -10.67 9.31 -17.68
CA ILE A 658 -11.01 10.48 -16.87
C ILE A 658 -10.62 11.76 -17.61
N TYR A 659 -9.43 11.78 -18.22
CA TYR A 659 -8.99 12.90 -19.07
C TYR A 659 -9.95 13.16 -20.23
N LEU A 660 -10.32 12.14 -20.99
CA LEU A 660 -11.21 12.30 -22.15
C LEU A 660 -12.59 12.84 -21.75
N MET A 661 -13.15 12.37 -20.65
CA MET A 661 -14.44 12.83 -20.13
C MET A 661 -14.38 14.29 -19.70
N THR A 662 -13.33 14.65 -18.95
CA THR A 662 -13.17 16.01 -18.42
C THR A 662 -12.77 17.03 -19.49
N ALA A 663 -11.96 16.62 -20.47
CA ALA A 663 -11.59 17.45 -21.61
C ALA A 663 -12.80 17.86 -22.48
N ARG A 664 -13.79 16.97 -22.65
CA ARG A 664 -15.05 17.32 -23.33
C ARG A 664 -15.78 18.48 -22.65
N SER A 665 -15.89 18.43 -21.32
CA SER A 665 -16.52 19.49 -20.52
C SER A 665 -15.77 20.82 -20.66
N TYR A 666 -14.44 20.79 -20.66
CA TYR A 666 -13.59 21.95 -20.86
C TYR A 666 -13.82 22.59 -22.24
N TYR A 667 -13.76 21.81 -23.34
CA TYR A 667 -13.96 22.32 -24.69
C TYR A 667 -15.36 22.92 -24.88
N HIS A 668 -16.39 22.31 -24.27
CA HIS A 668 -17.76 22.85 -24.33
C HIS A 668 -17.86 24.23 -23.67
N ILE A 669 -17.11 24.48 -22.58
CA ILE A 669 -17.08 25.79 -21.91
C ILE A 669 -16.35 26.84 -22.76
N VAL A 670 -15.19 26.47 -23.32
CA VAL A 670 -14.34 27.38 -24.08
C VAL A 670 -14.94 27.75 -25.46
N GLU A 671 -15.65 26.82 -26.10
CA GLU A 671 -16.28 27.04 -27.43
C GLU A 671 -17.68 27.67 -27.32
N ARG A 672 -18.28 27.73 -26.14
CA ARG A 672 -19.60 28.32 -25.94
C ARG A 672 -19.52 29.84 -26.12
N LYS A 673 -20.15 30.38 -27.19
CA LYS A 673 -20.32 31.81 -27.45
C LYS A 673 -21.28 32.47 -26.48
#